data_d1621fc3679a658d1eb664d113467391
#
_entry.id   d1621fc3679a658d1eb664d113467391
#
_cell.length_a   1.000
_cell.length_b   1.000
_cell.length_c   1.000
_cell.angle_alpha   90.00
_cell.angle_beta   90.00
_cell.angle_gamma   90.00
#
_symmetry.space_group_name_H-M   'P 1'
#
loop_
_entity.id
_entity.type
_entity.pdbx_description
1 polymer ?
#
loop_
_entity_poly.entity_id
_entity_poly.type
_entity_poly.pdbx_seq_one_letter_code
_entity_poly.pdbx_strand_id
1 'polypeptide(L)'
;MKSFWNFLKRNKLYALINLLGLTVSMAFVLILAVYVQKQLTTDAFQKNADRIYLVAPEHRYTMAYWTDKHLRNLLPEVEKSAAVYRLTSNGEFTVEDETVYASVTIADSCFFDMFSYDLVEGSKEDWKISWDRCMVSEEFANAHFGDKDPIGRTVRLNEAGGIMLTVCGIYKDFGNSVIVAPDVLCRGELLPKIYPNHNEAMNQSDGGLCFLMTHPNADLNARHDDILDFLNKNYFVYASGSETNVRIIPLRDIYFSSDVTYDGSRTMKLGSRKMVNLLLAVCLVLLLFAVLNYVNLTTALTGFRAKEMATRRLVGATRAGIFVRIIGECVALCAVAMVLAILLAEALAPNASELLEYPISVFGMASVGNVLIVIGFVLFLGILAGLVPALLIQKAQPIEIVRGALRVKTRTVYGPAIIVVQNVVAVVMLVAALTMFLQIHFMVHADLGINTKDIVVVNNNYGRSPEIQPMLERFKSEPFVEEVGKGIPIPALGGFHGNTVQLSEDSYANFKLVMGDESYFKILGIKEKQDNHNPNAFWFTESSFGKLGLDENATEYQSIAGTVPIGGVYYDFGTAPFGSEDRDWGTMVMNYKDAYPDNMLFLFLVKTNGSHKEAIARLEAIAKEFFPDKMFEARYVEDYIKDNYASSSRLLRIVLIFTLLSMLVSGLGLFAMSSYYMQQERRGVAVKKVFGADYGGVLCELVLSFMKLVGVAFVVGIPIAWLMMHRWLENYSQRISLSWWIFVLAGLVAVILAFVSVIWQSVRTARANPATVLKKE
;
A
#
# COMPACT_ATOMS: atom_id res chain seq x y z
N MET A 1 -22.79 -27.01 -29.56
CA MET A 1 -23.34 -26.10 -28.49
C MET A 1 -24.60 -26.67 -27.83
N LYS A 2 -25.71 -27.05 -28.48
CA LYS A 2 -26.93 -27.59 -27.81
C LYS A 2 -26.66 -28.76 -26.88
N SER A 3 -25.80 -29.73 -27.24
CA SER A 3 -25.43 -30.87 -26.39
C SER A 3 -24.70 -30.43 -25.10
N PHE A 4 -23.82 -29.43 -25.21
CA PHE A 4 -23.11 -28.88 -24.06
C PHE A 4 -24.05 -28.17 -23.05
N TRP A 5 -24.95 -27.34 -23.55
CA TRP A 5 -25.98 -26.70 -22.71
C TRP A 5 -26.91 -27.70 -22.02
N ASN A 6 -27.30 -28.76 -22.71
CA ASN A 6 -28.09 -29.84 -22.15
C ASN A 6 -27.32 -30.62 -21.09
N PHE A 7 -26.00 -30.81 -21.27
CA PHE A 7 -25.13 -31.43 -20.27
C PHE A 7 -25.01 -30.55 -19.02
N LEU A 8 -24.82 -29.23 -19.16
CA LEU A 8 -24.77 -28.29 -18.04
C LEU A 8 -26.11 -28.28 -17.27
N LYS A 9 -27.24 -28.25 -17.97
CA LYS A 9 -28.59 -28.32 -17.35
C LYS A 9 -28.81 -29.60 -16.55
N ARG A 10 -28.23 -30.73 -16.96
CA ARG A 10 -28.31 -32.00 -16.23
C ARG A 10 -27.35 -32.05 -15.02
N ASN A 11 -26.27 -31.32 -15.06
CA ASN A 11 -25.24 -31.25 -14.01
C ASN A 11 -25.14 -29.85 -13.39
N LYS A 12 -26.29 -29.29 -12.97
CA LYS A 12 -26.42 -27.92 -12.50
C LYS A 12 -25.41 -27.52 -11.40
N LEU A 13 -25.21 -28.40 -10.41
CA LEU A 13 -24.30 -28.14 -9.29
C LEU A 13 -22.86 -27.95 -9.76
N TYR A 14 -22.36 -28.82 -10.64
CA TYR A 14 -20.99 -28.73 -11.16
C TYR A 14 -20.81 -27.51 -12.08
N ALA A 15 -21.85 -27.21 -12.92
CA ALA A 15 -21.83 -26.03 -13.76
C ALA A 15 -21.77 -24.75 -12.93
N LEU A 16 -22.56 -24.69 -11.84
CA LEU A 16 -22.61 -23.54 -10.93
C LEU A 16 -21.26 -23.34 -10.21
N ILE A 17 -20.68 -24.42 -9.65
CA ILE A 17 -19.39 -24.36 -8.94
C ILE A 17 -18.28 -23.86 -9.89
N ASN A 18 -18.22 -24.38 -11.12
CA ASN A 18 -17.26 -23.94 -12.13
C ASN A 18 -17.46 -22.45 -12.49
N LEU A 19 -18.70 -22.05 -12.74
CA LEU A 19 -19.01 -20.69 -13.13
C LEU A 19 -18.69 -19.71 -11.99
N LEU A 20 -19.10 -20.03 -10.76
CA LEU A 20 -18.79 -19.19 -9.59
C LEU A 20 -17.29 -19.10 -9.33
N GLY A 21 -16.57 -20.23 -9.35
CA GLY A 21 -15.13 -20.22 -9.12
C GLY A 21 -14.37 -19.38 -10.15
N LEU A 22 -14.72 -19.51 -11.44
CA LEU A 22 -14.14 -18.69 -12.51
C LEU A 22 -14.53 -17.21 -12.37
N THR A 23 -15.82 -16.94 -12.15
CA THR A 23 -16.34 -15.56 -12.03
C THR A 23 -15.65 -14.81 -10.91
N VAL A 24 -15.60 -15.38 -9.71
CA VAL A 24 -14.98 -14.73 -8.54
C VAL A 24 -13.49 -14.52 -8.79
N SER A 25 -12.76 -15.55 -9.23
CA SER A 25 -11.32 -15.41 -9.49
C SER A 25 -11.01 -14.38 -10.58
N MET A 26 -11.78 -14.38 -11.68
CA MET A 26 -11.60 -13.39 -12.76
C MET A 26 -11.96 -11.97 -12.32
N ALA A 27 -12.99 -11.78 -11.49
CA ALA A 27 -13.36 -10.47 -10.96
C ALA A 27 -12.23 -9.85 -10.15
N PHE A 28 -11.63 -10.62 -9.24
CA PHE A 28 -10.49 -10.15 -8.46
C PHE A 28 -9.25 -9.89 -9.32
N VAL A 29 -8.98 -10.75 -10.30
CA VAL A 29 -7.88 -10.52 -11.25
C VAL A 29 -8.10 -9.23 -12.05
N LEU A 30 -9.34 -8.93 -12.46
CA LEU A 30 -9.65 -7.67 -13.14
C LEU A 30 -9.41 -6.45 -12.27
N ILE A 31 -9.90 -6.45 -11.02
CA ILE A 31 -9.67 -5.37 -10.06
C ILE A 31 -8.17 -5.11 -9.87
N LEU A 32 -7.40 -6.17 -9.63
CA LEU A 32 -5.95 -6.05 -9.45
C LEU A 32 -5.23 -5.64 -10.73
N ALA A 33 -5.67 -6.12 -11.90
CA ALA A 33 -5.08 -5.73 -13.18
C ALA A 33 -5.29 -4.23 -13.45
N VAL A 34 -6.49 -3.70 -13.14
CA VAL A 34 -6.77 -2.25 -13.21
C VAL A 34 -5.83 -1.48 -12.30
N TYR A 35 -5.69 -1.89 -11.04
CA TYR A 35 -4.80 -1.26 -10.08
C TYR A 35 -3.34 -1.30 -10.56
N VAL A 36 -2.83 -2.48 -10.91
CA VAL A 36 -1.44 -2.68 -11.36
C VAL A 36 -1.16 -1.87 -12.64
N GLN A 37 -2.09 -1.87 -13.61
CA GLN A 37 -1.93 -1.09 -14.83
C GLN A 37 -1.79 0.40 -14.51
N LYS A 38 -2.61 0.92 -13.59
CA LYS A 38 -2.54 2.32 -13.17
C LYS A 38 -1.20 2.64 -12.48
N GLN A 39 -0.73 1.75 -11.60
CA GLN A 39 0.57 1.91 -10.94
C GLN A 39 1.74 1.93 -11.94
N LEU A 40 1.69 1.06 -12.95
CA LEU A 40 2.75 0.95 -13.98
C LEU A 40 2.68 2.05 -15.04
N THR A 41 1.56 2.77 -15.16
CA THR A 41 1.36 3.83 -16.15
C THR A 41 1.37 5.24 -15.55
N THR A 42 1.86 5.38 -14.31
CA THR A 42 2.05 6.71 -13.69
C THR A 42 2.96 7.55 -14.58
N ASP A 43 2.55 8.80 -14.83
CA ASP A 43 3.21 9.76 -15.72
C ASP A 43 3.42 9.31 -17.19
N ALA A 44 2.80 8.21 -17.63
CA ALA A 44 2.91 7.75 -19.01
C ALA A 44 2.30 8.74 -20.04
N PHE A 45 1.41 9.63 -19.62
CA PHE A 45 0.78 10.66 -20.46
C PHE A 45 1.69 11.88 -20.69
N GLN A 46 2.74 12.03 -19.90
CA GLN A 46 3.66 13.16 -19.98
C GLN A 46 4.49 13.09 -21.28
N LYS A 47 4.38 14.11 -22.12
CA LYS A 47 5.06 14.18 -23.42
C LYS A 47 6.58 14.21 -23.30
N ASN A 48 7.09 14.86 -22.25
CA ASN A 48 8.50 15.06 -22.00
C ASN A 48 9.08 14.07 -20.97
N ALA A 49 8.36 12.99 -20.63
CA ALA A 49 8.75 12.07 -19.55
C ALA A 49 10.17 11.51 -19.66
N ASP A 50 10.64 11.27 -20.89
CA ASP A 50 11.98 10.69 -21.15
C ASP A 50 13.12 11.73 -21.04
N ARG A 51 12.78 13.00 -20.81
CA ARG A 51 13.73 14.13 -20.73
C ARG A 51 13.70 14.82 -19.37
N ILE A 52 12.75 14.47 -18.50
CA ILE A 52 12.60 15.08 -17.18
C ILE A 52 13.24 14.15 -16.14
N TYR A 53 14.06 14.74 -15.29
CA TYR A 53 14.74 14.09 -14.19
C TYR A 53 14.46 14.82 -12.89
N LEU A 54 14.28 14.08 -11.80
CA LEU A 54 14.32 14.61 -10.43
C LEU A 54 15.76 14.45 -9.91
N VAL A 55 16.36 15.56 -9.49
CA VAL A 55 17.64 15.56 -8.78
C VAL A 55 17.35 15.63 -7.29
N ALA A 56 17.82 14.67 -6.54
CA ALA A 56 17.52 14.52 -5.12
C ALA A 56 18.70 13.98 -4.33
N PRO A 57 18.82 14.29 -3.04
CA PRO A 57 19.77 13.65 -2.14
C PRO A 57 19.52 12.15 -2.03
N GLU A 58 20.49 11.43 -1.44
CA GLU A 58 20.39 9.98 -1.31
C GLU A 58 19.22 9.53 -0.43
N HIS A 59 18.97 10.23 0.69
CA HIS A 59 18.03 9.81 1.71
C HIS A 59 16.71 10.62 1.75
N ARG A 60 16.49 11.54 0.82
CA ARG A 60 15.28 12.36 0.71
C ARG A 60 15.03 12.79 -0.73
N TYR A 61 13.87 13.42 -1.00
CA TYR A 61 13.53 13.92 -2.33
C TYR A 61 13.68 15.44 -2.44
N THR A 62 13.69 16.14 -1.31
CA THR A 62 13.69 17.61 -1.29
C THR A 62 15.09 18.19 -1.20
N MET A 63 15.28 19.33 -1.85
CA MET A 63 16.48 20.15 -1.84
C MET A 63 16.12 21.60 -1.53
N ALA A 64 17.12 22.47 -1.37
CA ALA A 64 16.87 23.91 -1.33
C ALA A 64 16.11 24.34 -2.59
N TYR A 65 15.07 25.17 -2.41
CA TYR A 65 14.10 25.50 -3.48
C TYR A 65 14.77 25.99 -4.78
N TRP A 66 15.83 26.79 -4.68
CA TRP A 66 16.49 27.41 -5.84
C TRP A 66 17.56 26.53 -6.50
N THR A 67 17.78 25.30 -6.04
CA THR A 67 18.81 24.39 -6.58
C THR A 67 18.63 24.13 -8.07
N ASP A 68 17.40 24.03 -8.56
CA ASP A 68 17.08 23.81 -9.96
C ASP A 68 17.66 24.90 -10.88
N LYS A 69 17.59 26.16 -10.50
CA LYS A 69 18.13 27.29 -11.26
C LYS A 69 19.65 27.29 -11.28
N HIS A 70 20.28 26.96 -10.15
CA HIS A 70 21.71 26.86 -10.08
C HIS A 70 22.24 25.71 -10.95
N LEU A 71 21.60 24.54 -10.89
CA LEU A 71 21.98 23.38 -11.72
C LEU A 71 21.72 23.64 -13.21
N ARG A 72 20.63 24.32 -13.57
CA ARG A 72 20.37 24.73 -14.95
C ARG A 72 21.46 25.64 -15.50
N ASN A 73 21.97 26.58 -14.69
CA ASN A 73 23.05 27.49 -15.10
C ASN A 73 24.39 26.78 -15.21
N LEU A 74 24.59 25.70 -14.44
CA LEU A 74 25.81 24.89 -14.44
C LEU A 74 25.86 23.94 -15.65
N LEU A 75 24.71 23.37 -16.04
CA LEU A 75 24.64 22.25 -16.97
C LEU A 75 24.04 22.67 -18.32
N PRO A 76 24.85 22.77 -19.38
CA PRO A 76 24.38 23.14 -20.72
C PRO A 76 23.43 22.11 -21.34
N GLU A 77 23.40 20.88 -20.81
CA GLU A 77 22.45 19.82 -21.20
C GLU A 77 21.01 20.12 -20.77
N VAL A 78 20.81 21.01 -19.79
CA VAL A 78 19.49 21.34 -19.22
C VAL A 78 18.84 22.46 -20.01
N GLU A 79 17.70 22.16 -20.63
CA GLU A 79 16.88 23.11 -21.37
C GLU A 79 16.03 23.97 -20.44
N LYS A 80 15.31 23.31 -19.49
CA LYS A 80 14.41 23.96 -18.54
C LYS A 80 14.55 23.31 -17.15
N SER A 81 14.20 24.08 -16.13
CA SER A 81 14.14 23.60 -14.77
C SER A 81 12.85 24.06 -14.08
N ALA A 82 12.40 23.32 -13.08
CA ALA A 82 11.29 23.72 -12.23
C ALA A 82 11.46 23.13 -10.82
N ALA A 83 11.46 24.02 -9.82
CA ALA A 83 11.28 23.60 -8.44
C ALA A 83 9.78 23.50 -8.13
N VAL A 84 9.39 22.49 -7.35
CA VAL A 84 8.02 22.31 -6.88
C VAL A 84 8.05 22.16 -5.35
N TYR A 85 7.38 23.06 -4.66
CA TYR A 85 7.39 23.15 -3.20
C TYR A 85 5.97 23.18 -2.65
N ARG A 86 5.63 22.27 -1.73
CA ARG A 86 4.35 22.31 -1.04
C ARG A 86 4.45 23.26 0.15
N LEU A 87 3.82 24.42 0.01
CA LEU A 87 3.82 25.46 1.04
C LEU A 87 3.06 24.98 2.29
N THR A 88 1.84 24.48 2.09
CA THR A 88 0.99 24.01 3.18
C THR A 88 -0.07 23.03 2.66
N SER A 89 -0.55 22.17 3.55
CA SER A 89 -1.69 21.29 3.26
C SER A 89 -3.03 21.96 3.54
N ASN A 90 -3.05 23.01 4.39
CA ASN A 90 -4.25 23.71 4.86
C ASN A 90 -3.98 25.22 4.94
N GLY A 91 -3.61 25.84 3.81
CA GLY A 91 -3.46 27.31 3.73
C GLY A 91 -4.80 28.01 3.91
N GLU A 92 -4.81 29.04 4.70
CA GLU A 92 -6.02 29.85 4.93
C GLU A 92 -6.17 30.90 3.84
N PHE A 93 -7.29 30.84 3.13
CA PHE A 93 -7.66 31.82 2.10
C PHE A 93 -8.92 32.58 2.47
N THR A 94 -9.04 33.80 1.98
CA THR A 94 -10.32 34.51 1.89
C THR A 94 -10.73 34.55 0.42
N VAL A 95 -11.89 33.93 0.12
CA VAL A 95 -12.51 33.89 -1.20
C VAL A 95 -13.91 34.49 -1.07
N GLU A 96 -14.20 35.62 -1.75
CA GLU A 96 -15.52 36.27 -1.68
C GLU A 96 -16.02 36.54 -0.25
N ASP A 97 -15.12 36.97 0.65
CA ASP A 97 -15.37 37.26 2.08
C ASP A 97 -15.59 36.00 2.97
N GLU A 98 -15.44 34.79 2.42
CA GLU A 98 -15.46 33.56 3.20
C GLU A 98 -14.03 33.05 3.45
N THR A 99 -13.76 32.57 4.66
CA THR A 99 -12.50 31.90 5.00
C THR A 99 -12.58 30.42 4.60
N VAL A 100 -11.64 29.98 3.74
CA VAL A 100 -11.56 28.61 3.24
C VAL A 100 -10.15 28.08 3.44
N TYR A 101 -10.03 26.77 3.55
CA TYR A 101 -8.74 26.10 3.69
C TYR A 101 -8.42 25.30 2.43
N ALA A 102 -7.21 25.45 1.92
CA ALA A 102 -6.78 24.83 0.69
C ALA A 102 -5.31 24.39 0.75
N SER A 103 -4.99 23.34 0.03
CA SER A 103 -3.60 22.94 -0.16
C SER A 103 -2.91 23.85 -1.17
N VAL A 104 -1.73 24.35 -0.81
CA VAL A 104 -0.96 25.29 -1.64
C VAL A 104 0.35 24.66 -2.06
N THR A 105 0.60 24.65 -3.36
CA THR A 105 1.90 24.28 -3.93
C THR A 105 2.46 25.48 -4.72
N ILE A 106 3.75 25.66 -4.61
CA ILE A 106 4.50 26.67 -5.35
C ILE A 106 5.28 25.96 -6.46
N ALA A 107 5.28 26.51 -7.66
CA ALA A 107 6.05 26.02 -8.79
C ALA A 107 6.62 27.15 -9.66
N ASP A 108 7.72 26.87 -10.32
CA ASP A 108 8.35 27.84 -11.23
C ASP A 108 7.53 28.07 -12.52
N SER A 109 7.84 29.19 -13.20
CA SER A 109 7.15 29.58 -14.44
C SER A 109 7.20 28.52 -15.54
N CYS A 110 8.25 27.70 -15.59
CA CYS A 110 8.44 26.63 -16.57
C CYS A 110 7.64 25.35 -16.29
N PHE A 111 6.93 25.27 -15.17
CA PHE A 111 6.22 24.05 -14.74
C PHE A 111 5.30 23.48 -15.85
N PHE A 112 4.40 24.30 -16.41
CA PHE A 112 3.49 23.87 -17.46
C PHE A 112 4.15 23.70 -18.84
N ASP A 113 5.39 24.14 -19.03
CA ASP A 113 6.16 23.85 -20.24
C ASP A 113 6.83 22.48 -20.16
N MET A 114 7.21 22.08 -18.95
CA MET A 114 7.84 20.79 -18.69
C MET A 114 6.81 19.67 -18.60
N PHE A 115 5.73 19.91 -17.81
CA PHE A 115 4.70 18.92 -17.53
C PHE A 115 3.46 19.14 -18.39
N SER A 116 2.88 18.03 -18.88
CA SER A 116 1.76 18.02 -19.84
C SER A 116 0.40 17.98 -19.13
N TYR A 117 0.17 18.86 -18.15
CA TYR A 117 -1.13 18.96 -17.49
C TYR A 117 -2.09 19.82 -18.32
N ASP A 118 -3.35 19.38 -18.39
CA ASP A 118 -4.38 20.07 -19.15
C ASP A 118 -5.10 21.12 -18.28
N LEU A 119 -5.36 22.28 -18.87
CA LEU A 119 -6.23 23.30 -18.29
C LEU A 119 -7.67 23.04 -18.74
N VAL A 120 -8.62 23.26 -17.84
CA VAL A 120 -10.05 23.32 -18.15
C VAL A 120 -10.37 24.67 -18.76
N GLU A 121 -9.80 25.74 -18.17
CA GLU A 121 -10.02 27.12 -18.57
C GLU A 121 -8.82 27.99 -18.23
N GLY A 122 -8.65 29.13 -18.93
CA GLY A 122 -7.54 30.06 -18.70
C GLY A 122 -6.34 29.81 -19.62
N SER A 123 -5.17 30.41 -19.27
CA SER A 123 -4.00 30.42 -20.14
C SER A 123 -2.71 30.10 -19.36
N LYS A 124 -1.88 29.18 -19.92
CA LYS A 124 -0.53 28.92 -19.42
C LYS A 124 0.41 30.12 -19.60
N GLU A 125 0.13 31.00 -20.57
CA GLU A 125 0.91 32.19 -20.78
C GLU A 125 0.60 33.27 -19.72
N ASP A 126 -0.67 33.39 -19.29
CA ASP A 126 -1.06 34.28 -18.20
C ASP A 126 -0.39 33.92 -16.86
N TRP A 127 -0.16 32.62 -16.64
CA TRP A 127 0.64 32.11 -15.53
C TRP A 127 2.04 32.72 -15.47
N LYS A 128 2.65 33.04 -16.62
CA LYS A 128 4.02 33.55 -16.70
C LYS A 128 4.15 35.07 -16.53
N ILE A 129 3.03 35.79 -16.58
CA ILE A 129 3.05 37.28 -16.62
C ILE A 129 3.56 37.88 -15.31
N SER A 130 3.07 37.39 -14.17
CA SER A 130 3.37 38.00 -12.86
C SER A 130 3.37 36.94 -11.74
N TRP A 131 4.11 37.25 -10.68
CA TRP A 131 4.25 36.38 -9.49
C TRP A 131 2.94 36.23 -8.69
N ASP A 132 2.01 37.18 -8.78
CA ASP A 132 0.71 37.20 -8.10
C ASP A 132 -0.37 36.39 -8.84
N ARG A 133 0.01 35.69 -9.89
CA ARG A 133 -0.89 34.78 -10.60
C ARG A 133 -0.94 33.42 -9.90
N CYS A 134 -2.17 32.87 -9.78
CA CYS A 134 -2.37 31.52 -9.29
C CYS A 134 -3.31 30.74 -10.23
N MET A 135 -3.18 29.44 -10.19
CA MET A 135 -4.14 28.53 -10.81
C MET A 135 -4.85 27.74 -9.72
N VAL A 136 -6.11 27.41 -9.94
CA VAL A 136 -6.93 26.64 -8.99
C VAL A 136 -7.37 25.32 -9.59
N SER A 137 -7.60 24.32 -8.75
CA SER A 137 -8.20 23.06 -9.20
C SER A 137 -9.67 23.27 -9.58
N GLU A 138 -10.19 22.45 -10.48
CA GLU A 138 -11.61 22.45 -10.86
C GLU A 138 -12.50 22.20 -9.62
N GLU A 139 -12.05 21.35 -8.69
CA GLU A 139 -12.76 21.06 -7.43
C GLU A 139 -12.84 22.31 -6.54
N PHE A 140 -11.73 23.00 -6.33
CA PHE A 140 -11.68 24.25 -5.57
C PHE A 140 -12.54 25.36 -6.21
N ALA A 141 -12.46 25.48 -7.54
CA ALA A 141 -13.25 26.47 -8.29
C ALA A 141 -14.75 26.22 -8.12
N ASN A 142 -15.22 24.98 -8.30
CA ASN A 142 -16.62 24.61 -8.14
C ASN A 142 -17.12 24.77 -6.69
N ALA A 143 -16.28 24.47 -5.71
CA ALA A 143 -16.66 24.54 -4.30
C ALA A 143 -16.82 25.99 -3.80
N HIS A 144 -15.97 26.91 -4.26
CA HIS A 144 -15.88 28.25 -3.67
C HIS A 144 -16.33 29.41 -4.56
N PHE A 145 -16.45 29.20 -5.87
CA PHE A 145 -16.95 30.24 -6.80
C PHE A 145 -18.35 29.91 -7.35
N GLY A 146 -18.83 28.66 -7.18
CA GLY A 146 -20.13 28.22 -7.67
C GLY A 146 -20.29 28.43 -9.18
N ASP A 147 -21.36 29.15 -9.58
CA ASP A 147 -21.64 29.45 -10.98
C ASP A 147 -20.88 30.69 -11.53
N LYS A 148 -20.03 31.31 -10.70
CA LYS A 148 -19.28 32.51 -11.10
C LYS A 148 -17.95 32.10 -11.73
N ASP A 149 -17.59 32.80 -12.84
CA ASP A 149 -16.28 32.61 -13.47
C ASP A 149 -15.14 33.01 -12.50
N PRO A 150 -14.23 32.07 -12.13
CA PRO A 150 -13.11 32.37 -11.25
C PRO A 150 -11.99 33.17 -11.93
N ILE A 151 -11.89 33.13 -13.28
CA ILE A 151 -10.79 33.76 -14.01
C ILE A 151 -10.80 35.30 -13.81
N GLY A 152 -9.65 35.84 -13.46
CA GLY A 152 -9.49 37.25 -13.17
C GLY A 152 -9.94 37.70 -11.77
N ARG A 153 -10.57 36.83 -10.98
CA ARG A 153 -10.90 37.14 -9.59
C ARG A 153 -9.68 37.02 -8.71
N THR A 154 -9.75 37.68 -7.56
CA THR A 154 -8.69 37.65 -6.56
C THR A 154 -9.07 36.75 -5.39
N VAL A 155 -8.09 35.99 -4.93
CA VAL A 155 -8.14 35.24 -3.68
C VAL A 155 -7.04 35.76 -2.76
N ARG A 156 -7.32 35.86 -1.47
CA ARG A 156 -6.36 36.37 -0.50
C ARG A 156 -5.80 35.18 0.31
N LEU A 157 -4.50 34.96 0.18
CA LEU A 157 -3.78 34.04 1.09
C LEU A 157 -3.50 34.78 2.39
N ASN A 158 -4.05 34.33 3.50
CA ASN A 158 -4.00 35.07 4.79
C ASN A 158 -2.64 34.99 5.49
N GLU A 159 -1.71 34.18 4.99
CA GLU A 159 -0.34 34.13 5.49
C GLU A 159 0.43 35.44 5.20
N ALA A 160 1.47 35.72 5.99
CA ALA A 160 2.36 36.88 5.83
C ALA A 160 1.64 38.23 5.69
N GLY A 161 0.53 38.43 6.40
CA GLY A 161 -0.23 39.67 6.40
C GLY A 161 -1.24 39.81 5.28
N GLY A 162 -1.49 38.73 4.53
CA GLY A 162 -2.51 38.68 3.47
C GLY A 162 -1.99 39.07 2.10
N ILE A 163 -1.76 38.07 1.26
CA ILE A 163 -1.24 38.26 -0.11
C ILE A 163 -2.39 38.07 -1.10
N MET A 164 -2.61 39.07 -1.95
CA MET A 164 -3.63 38.99 -3.01
C MET A 164 -3.08 38.26 -4.21
N LEU A 165 -3.80 37.23 -4.66
CA LEU A 165 -3.47 36.42 -5.82
C LEU A 165 -4.61 36.49 -6.83
N THR A 166 -4.29 36.57 -8.12
CA THR A 166 -5.28 36.62 -9.20
C THR A 166 -5.36 35.25 -9.90
N VAL A 167 -6.55 34.67 -9.95
CA VAL A 167 -6.77 33.41 -10.64
C VAL A 167 -6.61 33.59 -12.15
N CYS A 168 -5.70 32.88 -12.78
CA CYS A 168 -5.41 32.95 -14.21
C CYS A 168 -5.74 31.68 -14.99
N GLY A 169 -6.10 30.60 -14.30
CA GLY A 169 -6.48 29.36 -14.92
C GLY A 169 -7.06 28.35 -13.96
N ILE A 170 -7.81 27.42 -14.51
CA ILE A 170 -8.39 26.25 -13.83
C ILE A 170 -7.77 25.01 -14.46
N TYR A 171 -7.16 24.15 -13.64
CA TYR A 171 -6.67 22.87 -14.11
C TYR A 171 -7.55 21.74 -13.59
N LYS A 172 -7.66 20.72 -14.40
CA LYS A 172 -8.19 19.44 -13.95
C LYS A 172 -7.16 18.76 -13.05
N ASP A 173 -7.60 17.79 -12.25
CA ASP A 173 -6.66 16.92 -11.49
C ASP A 173 -5.48 16.50 -12.39
N PHE A 174 -4.28 16.43 -11.81
CA PHE A 174 -3.06 16.01 -12.52
C PHE A 174 -3.11 14.52 -12.96
N GLY A 175 -4.22 13.87 -12.69
CA GLY A 175 -4.50 12.51 -13.15
C GLY A 175 -3.59 11.47 -12.52
N ASN A 176 -3.09 10.55 -13.36
CA ASN A 176 -2.19 9.50 -12.90
C ASN A 176 -0.72 10.01 -12.90
N SER A 177 -0.45 11.03 -12.12
CA SER A 177 0.88 11.63 -11.96
C SER A 177 1.50 11.36 -10.60
N VAL A 178 2.83 11.36 -10.56
CA VAL A 178 3.61 11.31 -9.32
C VAL A 178 3.43 12.62 -8.51
N ILE A 179 3.26 13.76 -9.17
CA ILE A 179 3.01 15.04 -8.52
C ILE A 179 1.54 15.12 -8.09
N VAL A 180 1.31 15.47 -6.82
CA VAL A 180 -0.04 15.65 -6.26
C VAL A 180 -0.58 17.01 -6.69
N ALA A 181 -1.76 17.03 -7.31
CA ALA A 181 -2.44 18.27 -7.63
C ALA A 181 -2.83 19.02 -6.33
N PRO A 182 -2.42 20.28 -6.14
CA PRO A 182 -2.88 21.11 -5.03
C PRO A 182 -4.27 21.69 -5.33
N ASP A 183 -4.92 22.31 -4.35
CA ASP A 183 -6.13 23.10 -4.61
C ASP A 183 -5.76 24.44 -5.28
N VAL A 184 -4.65 25.05 -4.82
CA VAL A 184 -4.12 26.30 -5.35
C VAL A 184 -2.65 26.14 -5.71
N LEU A 185 -2.30 26.43 -6.95
CA LEU A 185 -0.93 26.44 -7.45
C LEU A 185 -0.47 27.89 -7.62
N CYS A 186 0.62 28.26 -6.95
CA CYS A 186 1.20 29.60 -6.94
C CYS A 186 2.57 29.62 -7.60
N ARG A 187 3.03 30.82 -7.93
CA ARG A 187 4.35 31.09 -8.53
C ARG A 187 5.49 31.00 -7.50
N GLY A 188 6.67 30.59 -7.96
CA GLY A 188 7.87 30.43 -7.15
C GLY A 188 8.31 31.69 -6.42
N GLU A 189 8.13 32.84 -7.06
CA GLU A 189 8.48 34.13 -6.51
C GLU A 189 7.62 34.57 -5.29
N LEU A 190 6.58 33.79 -4.97
CA LEU A 190 5.79 34.00 -3.77
C LEU A 190 6.56 33.59 -2.50
N LEU A 191 7.45 32.58 -2.59
CA LEU A 191 8.14 32.01 -1.44
C LEU A 191 8.95 33.03 -0.62
N PRO A 192 9.81 33.88 -1.20
CA PRO A 192 10.54 34.90 -0.43
C PRO A 192 9.65 36.01 0.12
N LYS A 193 8.40 36.16 -0.35
CA LYS A 193 7.44 37.14 0.21
C LYS A 193 6.79 36.62 1.48
N ILE A 194 6.58 35.27 1.55
CA ILE A 194 6.06 34.61 2.76
C ILE A 194 7.19 34.38 3.76
N TYR A 195 8.33 33.94 3.29
CA TYR A 195 9.52 33.63 4.09
C TYR A 195 10.72 34.47 3.61
N PRO A 196 10.96 35.67 4.12
CA PRO A 196 12.03 36.54 3.65
C PRO A 196 13.44 35.97 3.75
N ASN A 197 13.63 34.97 4.62
CA ASN A 197 14.91 34.27 4.76
C ASN A 197 15.12 33.16 3.71
N HIS A 198 14.09 32.79 2.93
CA HIS A 198 14.18 31.87 1.80
C HIS A 198 14.67 32.63 0.56
N ASN A 199 15.92 33.04 0.59
CA ASN A 199 16.61 33.69 -0.54
C ASN A 199 17.25 32.61 -1.46
N GLU A 200 17.89 33.08 -2.55
CA GLU A 200 18.55 32.19 -3.52
C GLU A 200 19.81 31.50 -2.97
N ALA A 201 20.22 31.75 -1.74
CA ALA A 201 21.32 31.06 -1.12
C ALA A 201 20.93 29.62 -0.76
N MET A 202 21.81 28.67 -1.05
CA MET A 202 21.61 27.23 -0.77
C MET A 202 21.96 26.86 0.68
N ASN A 203 21.73 27.74 1.63
CA ASN A 203 22.01 27.55 3.05
C ASN A 203 20.84 26.97 3.84
N GLN A 204 19.75 26.58 3.16
CA GLN A 204 18.57 25.99 3.76
C GLN A 204 18.52 24.49 3.48
N SER A 205 17.97 23.74 4.43
CA SER A 205 18.08 22.29 4.44
C SER A 205 17.13 21.58 3.50
N ASP A 206 15.98 22.19 3.15
CA ASP A 206 14.96 21.51 2.37
C ASP A 206 13.96 22.48 1.71
N GLY A 207 12.99 21.93 1.04
CA GLY A 207 11.82 22.67 0.56
C GLY A 207 11.32 22.19 -0.77
N GLY A 208 12.13 22.13 -1.82
CA GLY A 208 11.69 21.90 -3.19
C GLY A 208 12.08 20.55 -3.76
N LEU A 209 11.22 20.04 -4.63
CA LEU A 209 11.58 19.01 -5.60
C LEU A 209 12.28 19.67 -6.77
N CYS A 210 13.49 19.24 -7.10
CA CYS A 210 14.31 19.83 -8.15
C CYS A 210 14.14 19.03 -9.45
N PHE A 211 13.31 19.52 -10.36
CA PHE A 211 13.10 18.92 -11.68
C PHE A 211 13.94 19.62 -12.75
N LEU A 212 14.68 18.83 -13.54
CA LEU A 212 15.45 19.30 -14.68
C LEU A 212 14.95 18.61 -15.95
N MET A 213 14.77 19.38 -17.03
CA MET A 213 14.44 18.84 -18.35
C MET A 213 15.63 19.06 -19.29
N THR A 214 16.13 17.99 -19.87
CA THR A 214 17.28 18.01 -20.77
C THR A 214 16.90 18.34 -22.22
N HIS A 215 17.88 18.79 -23.01
CA HIS A 215 17.75 18.79 -24.47
C HIS A 215 17.53 17.36 -25.01
N PRO A 216 16.90 17.21 -26.18
CA PRO A 216 16.71 15.89 -26.78
C PRO A 216 18.02 15.10 -26.89
N ASN A 217 18.01 13.83 -26.49
CA ASN A 217 19.15 12.92 -26.50
C ASN A 217 20.32 13.24 -25.52
N ALA A 218 20.14 14.21 -24.61
CA ALA A 218 21.11 14.44 -23.55
C ALA A 218 20.83 13.52 -22.35
N ASP A 219 21.90 12.95 -21.75
CA ASP A 219 21.81 12.11 -20.56
C ASP A 219 22.39 12.86 -19.35
N LEU A 220 21.53 13.15 -18.38
CA LEU A 220 21.94 13.84 -17.17
C LEU A 220 22.77 12.98 -16.22
N ASN A 221 22.67 11.66 -16.30
CA ASN A 221 23.48 10.75 -15.48
C ASN A 221 24.99 10.87 -15.75
N ALA A 222 25.35 11.26 -16.97
CA ALA A 222 26.75 11.52 -17.32
C ALA A 222 27.36 12.72 -16.56
N ARG A 223 26.53 13.55 -15.93
CA ARG A 223 26.91 14.74 -15.15
C ARG A 223 26.81 14.52 -13.63
N HIS A 224 26.68 13.28 -13.19
CA HIS A 224 26.54 12.95 -11.77
C HIS A 224 27.63 13.59 -10.90
N ASP A 225 28.90 13.44 -11.29
CA ASP A 225 30.03 13.93 -10.50
C ASP A 225 30.11 15.45 -10.50
N ASP A 226 29.78 16.12 -11.61
CA ASP A 226 29.71 17.58 -11.68
C ASP A 226 28.63 18.16 -10.76
N ILE A 227 27.47 17.49 -10.70
CA ILE A 227 26.35 17.86 -9.82
C ILE A 227 26.76 17.65 -8.35
N LEU A 228 27.34 16.50 -8.04
CA LEU A 228 27.78 16.17 -6.67
C LEU A 228 28.86 17.15 -6.19
N ASP A 229 29.85 17.46 -7.01
CA ASP A 229 30.89 18.45 -6.70
C ASP A 229 30.30 19.85 -6.45
N PHE A 230 29.33 20.26 -7.26
CA PHE A 230 28.63 21.51 -7.05
C PHE A 230 27.88 21.54 -5.73
N LEU A 231 27.14 20.47 -5.42
CA LEU A 231 26.36 20.36 -4.18
C LEU A 231 27.24 20.34 -2.95
N ASN A 232 28.35 19.62 -2.97
CA ASN A 232 29.35 19.58 -1.88
C ASN A 232 29.94 20.96 -1.57
N LYS A 233 30.10 21.81 -2.58
CA LYS A 233 30.68 23.16 -2.42
C LYS A 233 29.66 24.21 -1.98
N ASN A 234 28.40 24.06 -2.39
CA ASN A 234 27.42 25.15 -2.30
C ASN A 234 26.21 24.82 -1.43
N TYR A 235 25.91 23.55 -1.15
CA TYR A 235 24.74 23.16 -0.42
C TYR A 235 25.11 22.64 0.97
N PHE A 236 24.68 23.37 2.01
CA PHE A 236 25.00 23.09 3.42
C PHE A 236 24.82 21.61 3.82
N VAL A 237 23.79 20.94 3.34
CA VAL A 237 23.47 19.56 3.70
C VAL A 237 24.54 18.56 3.20
N TYR A 238 25.16 18.85 2.07
CA TYR A 238 26.29 18.07 1.55
C TYR A 238 27.59 18.47 2.23
N ALA A 239 27.83 19.78 2.38
CA ALA A 239 29.00 20.29 3.07
C ALA A 239 29.09 19.79 4.50
N SER A 240 27.93 19.54 5.18
CA SER A 240 27.87 18.99 6.53
C SER A 240 27.99 17.45 6.60
N GLY A 241 28.18 16.77 5.46
CA GLY A 241 28.21 15.30 5.42
C GLY A 241 26.90 14.59 5.77
N SER A 242 25.79 15.35 5.88
CA SER A 242 24.47 14.75 6.10
C SER A 242 23.95 13.97 4.90
N GLU A 243 24.38 14.37 3.71
CA GLU A 243 24.17 13.65 2.46
C GLU A 243 25.53 13.53 1.73
N THR A 244 25.80 12.37 1.18
CA THR A 244 27.11 12.07 0.57
C THR A 244 27.00 11.76 -0.92
N ASN A 245 25.77 11.58 -1.40
CA ASN A 245 25.52 11.21 -2.79
C ASN A 245 24.28 11.91 -3.35
N VAL A 246 24.16 12.00 -4.66
CA VAL A 246 23.01 12.57 -5.35
C VAL A 246 22.36 11.52 -6.26
N ARG A 247 21.03 11.51 -6.29
CA ARG A 247 20.25 10.65 -7.19
C ARG A 247 19.69 11.49 -8.32
N ILE A 248 19.85 10.98 -9.53
CA ILE A 248 19.28 11.54 -10.76
C ILE A 248 18.25 10.53 -11.25
N ILE A 249 16.98 10.82 -11.04
CA ILE A 249 15.88 9.86 -11.20
C ILE A 249 15.03 10.28 -12.40
N PRO A 250 14.96 9.49 -13.50
CA PRO A 250 14.04 9.75 -14.60
C PRO A 250 12.58 9.83 -14.11
N LEU A 251 11.77 10.71 -14.69
CA LEU A 251 10.37 10.92 -14.26
C LEU A 251 9.56 9.62 -14.16
N ARG A 252 9.76 8.69 -15.10
CA ARG A 252 9.06 7.40 -15.12
C ARG A 252 9.43 6.46 -13.96
N ASP A 253 10.60 6.68 -13.34
CA ASP A 253 11.10 5.83 -12.27
C ASP A 253 10.83 6.43 -10.87
N ILE A 254 10.48 7.72 -10.79
CA ILE A 254 10.26 8.41 -9.52
C ILE A 254 9.17 7.70 -8.70
N TYR A 255 8.07 7.30 -9.34
CA TYR A 255 6.95 6.67 -8.65
C TYR A 255 7.35 5.42 -7.85
N PHE A 256 8.32 4.66 -8.34
CA PHE A 256 8.81 3.43 -7.69
C PHE A 256 10.17 3.60 -6.99
N SER A 257 10.66 4.81 -6.85
CA SER A 257 11.93 5.10 -6.18
C SER A 257 11.81 5.15 -4.65
N SER A 258 10.86 4.42 -4.08
CA SER A 258 10.45 4.42 -2.67
C SER A 258 11.50 3.90 -1.67
N ASP A 259 12.78 3.87 -2.05
CA ASP A 259 13.88 3.46 -1.16
C ASP A 259 14.30 4.55 -0.15
N VAL A 260 13.58 5.68 -0.16
CA VAL A 260 13.82 6.83 0.72
C VAL A 260 12.90 6.80 1.93
N THR A 261 13.47 6.95 3.09
CA THR A 261 12.79 6.81 4.38
C THR A 261 11.84 7.96 4.71
N TYR A 262 12.07 9.14 4.13
CA TYR A 262 11.32 10.35 4.46
C TYR A 262 11.03 11.21 3.22
N ASP A 263 9.76 11.31 2.88
CA ASP A 263 9.26 12.35 1.97
C ASP A 263 8.57 13.45 2.78
N GLY A 264 9.34 14.43 3.22
CA GLY A 264 8.82 15.60 3.94
C GLY A 264 7.95 16.52 3.10
N SER A 265 7.95 16.34 1.78
CA SER A 265 7.28 17.29 0.88
C SER A 265 5.77 17.09 0.79
N ARG A 266 5.27 15.86 0.98
CA ARG A 266 3.88 15.48 0.67
C ARG A 266 3.41 15.93 -0.72
N THR A 267 4.35 16.31 -1.59
CA THR A 267 4.10 16.83 -2.94
C THR A 267 3.99 15.70 -3.94
N MET A 268 4.52 14.53 -3.60
CA MET A 268 4.53 13.35 -4.47
C MET A 268 3.71 12.20 -3.91
N LYS A 269 3.16 11.40 -4.83
CA LYS A 269 2.61 10.06 -4.56
C LYS A 269 3.67 9.05 -4.93
N LEU A 270 4.06 8.20 -4.00
CA LEU A 270 5.02 7.13 -4.24
C LEU A 270 4.34 5.77 -4.17
N GLY A 271 4.73 4.89 -5.07
CA GLY A 271 4.26 3.51 -5.14
C GLY A 271 5.34 2.53 -4.68
N SER A 272 4.92 1.32 -4.34
CA SER A 272 5.85 0.25 -3.96
C SER A 272 5.95 -0.79 -5.05
N ARG A 273 7.14 -0.93 -5.67
CA ARG A 273 7.42 -1.99 -6.63
C ARG A 273 7.26 -3.38 -5.99
N LYS A 274 7.63 -3.52 -4.71
CA LYS A 274 7.44 -4.76 -3.93
C LYS A 274 5.95 -5.12 -3.84
N MET A 275 5.09 -4.12 -3.58
CA MET A 275 3.64 -4.29 -3.54
C MET A 275 3.06 -4.73 -4.89
N VAL A 276 3.43 -4.06 -5.97
CA VAL A 276 2.99 -4.41 -7.34
C VAL A 276 3.39 -5.83 -7.71
N ASN A 277 4.65 -6.21 -7.45
CA ASN A 277 5.15 -7.56 -7.72
C ASN A 277 4.38 -8.62 -6.89
N LEU A 278 4.07 -8.33 -5.62
CA LEU A 278 3.27 -9.21 -4.79
C LEU A 278 1.85 -9.37 -5.36
N LEU A 279 1.20 -8.28 -5.75
CA LEU A 279 -0.15 -8.34 -6.34
C LEU A 279 -0.16 -9.11 -7.67
N LEU A 280 0.88 -8.96 -8.50
CA LEU A 280 1.05 -9.78 -9.71
C LEU A 280 1.20 -11.26 -9.38
N ALA A 281 1.99 -11.61 -8.36
CA ALA A 281 2.14 -12.99 -7.91
C ALA A 281 0.80 -13.55 -7.40
N VAL A 282 0.05 -12.78 -6.64
CA VAL A 282 -1.29 -13.13 -6.16
C VAL A 282 -2.26 -13.32 -7.31
N CYS A 283 -2.27 -12.43 -8.33
CA CYS A 283 -3.06 -12.61 -9.55
C CYS A 283 -2.75 -13.94 -10.24
N LEU A 284 -1.47 -14.26 -10.39
CA LEU A 284 -1.02 -15.51 -11.00
C LEU A 284 -1.53 -16.73 -10.22
N VAL A 285 -1.43 -16.69 -8.90
CA VAL A 285 -1.91 -17.76 -8.01
C VAL A 285 -3.43 -17.93 -8.13
N LEU A 286 -4.21 -16.84 -8.13
CA LEU A 286 -5.67 -16.91 -8.29
C LEU A 286 -6.07 -17.49 -9.66
N LEU A 287 -5.38 -17.07 -10.72
CA LEU A 287 -5.59 -17.64 -12.06
C LEU A 287 -5.28 -19.14 -12.08
N LEU A 288 -4.16 -19.53 -11.47
CA LEU A 288 -3.79 -20.94 -11.34
C LEU A 288 -4.89 -21.71 -10.60
N PHE A 289 -5.41 -21.20 -9.49
CA PHE A 289 -6.53 -21.82 -8.77
C PHE A 289 -7.77 -21.96 -9.64
N ALA A 290 -8.16 -20.91 -10.35
CA ALA A 290 -9.33 -20.91 -11.23
C ALA A 290 -9.19 -21.99 -12.31
N VAL A 291 -8.03 -22.03 -12.98
CA VAL A 291 -7.73 -23.01 -14.03
C VAL A 291 -7.69 -24.44 -13.47
N LEU A 292 -6.97 -24.67 -12.35
CA LEU A 292 -6.88 -25.98 -11.72
C LEU A 292 -8.24 -26.49 -11.26
N ASN A 293 -9.07 -25.62 -10.67
CA ASN A 293 -10.43 -25.98 -10.25
C ASN A 293 -11.28 -26.38 -11.47
N TYR A 294 -11.22 -25.60 -12.54
CA TYR A 294 -11.94 -25.88 -13.79
C TYR A 294 -11.44 -27.19 -14.43
N VAL A 295 -10.12 -27.39 -14.56
CA VAL A 295 -9.52 -28.61 -15.12
C VAL A 295 -9.91 -29.82 -14.29
N ASN A 296 -9.85 -29.71 -12.95
CA ASN A 296 -10.20 -30.78 -12.04
C ASN A 296 -11.65 -31.26 -12.23
N LEU A 297 -12.61 -30.31 -12.22
CA LEU A 297 -14.02 -30.63 -12.41
C LEU A 297 -14.32 -31.16 -13.82
N THR A 298 -13.77 -30.51 -14.84
CA THR A 298 -14.00 -30.89 -16.24
C THR A 298 -13.38 -32.26 -16.51
N THR A 299 -12.21 -32.55 -15.98
CA THR A 299 -11.55 -33.86 -16.06
C THR A 299 -12.37 -34.92 -15.34
N ALA A 300 -12.91 -34.64 -14.16
CA ALA A 300 -13.82 -35.54 -13.47
C ALA A 300 -15.06 -35.88 -14.31
N LEU A 301 -15.67 -34.92 -14.95
CA LEU A 301 -16.85 -35.11 -15.79
C LEU A 301 -16.54 -35.71 -17.17
N THR A 302 -15.27 -35.75 -17.56
CA THR A 302 -14.83 -36.30 -18.86
C THR A 302 -15.30 -37.75 -19.07
N GLY A 303 -15.34 -38.54 -18.01
CA GLY A 303 -15.83 -39.92 -18.08
C GLY A 303 -17.29 -40.06 -18.53
N PHE A 304 -18.17 -39.08 -18.21
CA PHE A 304 -19.55 -39.09 -18.68
C PHE A 304 -19.65 -38.61 -20.13
N ARG A 305 -18.82 -37.63 -20.51
CA ARG A 305 -18.79 -37.03 -21.87
C ARG A 305 -18.05 -37.93 -22.88
N ALA A 306 -17.12 -38.75 -22.37
CA ALA A 306 -16.33 -39.61 -23.21
C ALA A 306 -17.21 -40.58 -24.04
N LYS A 307 -18.31 -41.08 -23.49
CA LYS A 307 -19.27 -41.95 -24.25
C LYS A 307 -19.85 -41.18 -25.46
N GLU A 308 -20.30 -39.91 -25.29
CA GLU A 308 -20.79 -39.10 -26.38
C GLU A 308 -19.71 -38.86 -27.46
N MET A 309 -18.48 -38.56 -27.02
CA MET A 309 -17.36 -38.34 -27.94
C MET A 309 -16.92 -39.58 -28.66
N ALA A 310 -16.95 -40.77 -27.97
CA ALA A 310 -16.70 -42.04 -28.61
C ALA A 310 -17.75 -42.38 -29.71
N THR A 311 -19.03 -42.15 -29.41
CA THR A 311 -20.11 -42.35 -30.38
C THR A 311 -19.90 -41.43 -31.59
N ARG A 312 -19.54 -40.18 -31.40
CA ARG A 312 -19.23 -39.25 -32.49
C ARG A 312 -18.05 -39.71 -33.37
N ARG A 313 -16.99 -40.25 -32.71
CA ARG A 313 -15.84 -40.83 -33.44
C ARG A 313 -16.27 -42.05 -34.31
N LEU A 314 -17.15 -42.86 -33.78
CA LEU A 314 -17.69 -44.02 -34.52
C LEU A 314 -18.51 -43.56 -35.75
N VAL A 315 -19.15 -42.38 -35.69
CA VAL A 315 -19.94 -41.77 -36.78
C VAL A 315 -19.07 -40.84 -37.68
N GLY A 316 -17.73 -40.89 -37.54
CA GLY A 316 -16.81 -40.23 -38.48
C GLY A 316 -16.22 -38.89 -37.99
N ALA A 317 -16.41 -38.45 -36.73
CA ALA A 317 -15.77 -37.24 -36.24
C ALA A 317 -14.25 -37.42 -36.10
N THR A 318 -13.49 -36.45 -36.63
CA THR A 318 -12.01 -36.45 -36.53
C THR A 318 -11.52 -36.13 -35.11
N ARG A 319 -10.31 -36.56 -34.79
CA ARG A 319 -9.67 -36.27 -33.50
C ARG A 319 -9.54 -34.74 -33.28
N ALA A 320 -9.11 -34.01 -34.31
CA ALA A 320 -8.98 -32.57 -34.30
C ALA A 320 -10.33 -31.86 -34.08
N GLY A 321 -11.40 -32.33 -34.75
CA GLY A 321 -12.73 -31.77 -34.58
C GLY A 321 -13.29 -31.93 -33.17
N ILE A 322 -12.99 -33.02 -32.46
CA ILE A 322 -13.36 -33.21 -31.05
C ILE A 322 -12.54 -32.29 -30.15
N PHE A 323 -11.23 -32.18 -30.42
CA PHE A 323 -10.33 -31.30 -29.67
C PHE A 323 -10.80 -29.84 -29.74
N VAL A 324 -10.96 -29.29 -30.93
CA VAL A 324 -11.43 -27.91 -31.15
C VAL A 324 -12.80 -27.67 -30.51
N ARG A 325 -13.69 -28.67 -30.57
CA ARG A 325 -15.00 -28.55 -29.93
C ARG A 325 -14.90 -28.41 -28.41
N ILE A 326 -14.07 -29.23 -27.75
CA ILE A 326 -13.91 -29.17 -26.30
C ILE A 326 -13.31 -27.82 -25.89
N ILE A 327 -12.28 -27.34 -26.61
CA ILE A 327 -11.70 -26.02 -26.39
C ILE A 327 -12.76 -24.92 -26.58
N GLY A 328 -13.54 -24.96 -27.64
CA GLY A 328 -14.58 -23.97 -27.89
C GLY A 328 -15.69 -23.93 -26.84
N GLU A 329 -16.04 -25.10 -26.25
CA GLU A 329 -16.98 -25.15 -25.13
C GLU A 329 -16.37 -24.55 -23.84
N CYS A 330 -15.07 -24.77 -23.59
CA CYS A 330 -14.34 -24.14 -22.46
C CYS A 330 -14.23 -22.62 -22.63
N VAL A 331 -13.88 -22.14 -23.84
CA VAL A 331 -13.82 -20.70 -24.17
C VAL A 331 -15.20 -20.06 -23.97
N ALA A 332 -16.29 -20.71 -24.42
CA ALA A 332 -17.64 -20.19 -24.23
C ALA A 332 -18.02 -20.03 -22.76
N LEU A 333 -17.63 -20.99 -21.89
CA LEU A 333 -17.87 -20.89 -20.45
C LEU A 333 -17.02 -19.80 -19.80
N CYS A 334 -15.75 -19.68 -20.20
CA CYS A 334 -14.88 -18.59 -19.75
C CYS A 334 -15.42 -17.22 -20.18
N ALA A 335 -16.00 -17.09 -21.37
CA ALA A 335 -16.61 -15.85 -21.83
C ALA A 335 -17.84 -15.46 -20.99
N VAL A 336 -18.70 -16.42 -20.65
CA VAL A 336 -19.85 -16.18 -19.74
C VAL A 336 -19.34 -15.79 -18.34
N ALA A 337 -18.33 -16.49 -17.83
CA ALA A 337 -17.73 -16.17 -16.53
C ALA A 337 -17.09 -14.78 -16.53
N MET A 338 -16.45 -14.36 -17.63
CA MET A 338 -15.85 -13.03 -17.77
C MET A 338 -16.90 -11.92 -17.72
N VAL A 339 -18.03 -12.08 -18.44
CA VAL A 339 -19.12 -11.09 -18.37
C VAL A 339 -19.62 -10.92 -16.93
N LEU A 340 -19.84 -12.04 -16.23
CA LEU A 340 -20.25 -11.99 -14.82
C LEU A 340 -19.13 -11.42 -13.93
N ALA A 341 -17.86 -11.69 -14.25
CA ALA A 341 -16.71 -11.17 -13.53
C ALA A 341 -16.58 -9.65 -13.67
N ILE A 342 -16.82 -9.09 -14.84
CA ILE A 342 -16.83 -7.64 -15.07
C ILE A 342 -17.93 -6.98 -14.24
N LEU A 343 -19.14 -7.53 -14.23
CA LEU A 343 -20.24 -7.02 -13.44
C LEU A 343 -19.95 -7.10 -11.93
N LEU A 344 -19.37 -8.20 -11.47
CA LEU A 344 -18.98 -8.38 -10.07
C LEU A 344 -17.83 -7.44 -9.67
N ALA A 345 -16.85 -7.29 -10.55
CA ALA A 345 -15.69 -6.41 -10.32
C ALA A 345 -16.13 -4.94 -10.19
N GLU A 346 -17.05 -4.47 -11.04
CA GLU A 346 -17.58 -3.11 -10.94
C GLU A 346 -18.45 -2.94 -9.68
N ALA A 347 -19.23 -3.93 -9.29
CA ALA A 347 -19.99 -3.91 -8.04
C ALA A 347 -19.10 -3.86 -6.79
N LEU A 348 -17.89 -4.45 -6.84
CA LEU A 348 -16.91 -4.44 -5.77
C LEU A 348 -15.94 -3.25 -5.86
N ALA A 349 -15.95 -2.48 -6.96
CA ALA A 349 -15.02 -1.39 -7.21
C ALA A 349 -14.99 -0.32 -6.11
N PRO A 350 -16.11 0.12 -5.48
CA PRO A 350 -16.05 1.07 -4.37
C PRO A 350 -15.27 0.54 -3.17
N ASN A 351 -15.54 -0.70 -2.75
CA ASN A 351 -14.82 -1.34 -1.64
C ASN A 351 -13.33 -1.57 -1.96
N ALA A 352 -13.04 -1.92 -3.23
CA ALA A 352 -11.68 -2.08 -3.69
C ALA A 352 -10.94 -0.73 -3.75
N SER A 353 -11.62 0.36 -4.13
CA SER A 353 -11.06 1.71 -4.14
C SER A 353 -10.70 2.18 -2.74
N GLU A 354 -11.55 1.94 -1.76
CA GLU A 354 -11.27 2.24 -0.34
C GLU A 354 -10.09 1.40 0.18
N LEU A 355 -10.06 0.09 -0.11
CA LEU A 355 -9.00 -0.80 0.34
C LEU A 355 -7.64 -0.45 -0.26
N LEU A 356 -7.60 -0.10 -1.56
CA LEU A 356 -6.37 0.18 -2.30
C LEU A 356 -5.99 1.67 -2.27
N GLU A 357 -6.85 2.52 -1.67
CA GLU A 357 -6.73 4.00 -1.64
C GLU A 357 -6.49 4.57 -3.04
N TYR A 358 -7.16 3.98 -4.00
CA TYR A 358 -7.03 4.37 -5.40
C TYR A 358 -8.37 4.17 -6.13
N PRO A 359 -8.86 5.17 -6.88
CA PRO A 359 -10.13 5.04 -7.59
C PRO A 359 -10.06 3.94 -8.67
N ILE A 360 -10.86 2.89 -8.47
CA ILE A 360 -10.97 1.75 -9.38
C ILE A 360 -12.32 1.80 -10.09
N SER A 361 -12.30 1.73 -11.41
CA SER A 361 -13.46 1.49 -12.25
C SER A 361 -13.05 0.62 -13.44
N VAL A 362 -13.71 -0.52 -13.59
CA VAL A 362 -13.45 -1.42 -14.70
C VAL A 362 -14.05 -0.84 -15.97
N PHE A 363 -15.24 -0.23 -15.88
CA PHE A 363 -15.88 0.43 -17.04
C PHE A 363 -15.13 1.70 -17.46
N GLY A 364 -14.58 2.46 -16.54
CA GLY A 364 -13.77 3.66 -16.83
C GLY A 364 -12.49 3.37 -17.62
N MET A 365 -12.05 2.10 -17.65
CA MET A 365 -10.91 1.66 -18.45
C MET A 365 -11.28 1.04 -19.79
N ALA A 366 -12.55 1.10 -20.20
CA ALA A 366 -13.00 0.53 -21.46
C ALA A 366 -12.40 1.30 -22.66
N SER A 367 -11.31 0.77 -23.19
CA SER A 367 -10.69 1.18 -24.46
C SER A 367 -10.65 0.00 -25.41
N VAL A 368 -10.54 0.26 -26.71
CA VAL A 368 -10.42 -0.80 -27.72
C VAL A 368 -9.26 -1.75 -27.39
N GLY A 369 -8.12 -1.20 -26.94
CA GLY A 369 -6.96 -2.01 -26.54
C GLY A 369 -7.26 -2.93 -25.36
N ASN A 370 -7.89 -2.40 -24.30
CA ASN A 370 -8.22 -3.20 -23.12
C ASN A 370 -9.29 -4.27 -23.43
N VAL A 371 -10.25 -3.98 -24.27
CA VAL A 371 -11.25 -4.98 -24.74
C VAL A 371 -10.55 -6.11 -25.48
N LEU A 372 -9.60 -5.81 -26.37
CA LEU A 372 -8.82 -6.84 -27.09
C LEU A 372 -7.97 -7.68 -26.13
N ILE A 373 -7.38 -7.07 -25.10
CA ILE A 373 -6.63 -7.78 -24.05
C ILE A 373 -7.57 -8.75 -23.29
N VAL A 374 -8.76 -8.31 -22.92
CA VAL A 374 -9.76 -9.15 -22.23
C VAL A 374 -10.20 -10.31 -23.12
N ILE A 375 -10.46 -10.07 -24.41
CA ILE A 375 -10.79 -11.14 -25.37
C ILE A 375 -9.63 -12.14 -25.48
N GLY A 376 -8.41 -11.67 -25.66
CA GLY A 376 -7.20 -12.50 -25.70
C GLY A 376 -7.03 -13.34 -24.44
N PHE A 377 -7.28 -12.73 -23.28
CA PHE A 377 -7.22 -13.38 -21.97
C PHE A 377 -8.27 -14.50 -21.83
N VAL A 378 -9.52 -14.26 -22.25
CA VAL A 378 -10.60 -15.29 -22.28
C VAL A 378 -10.22 -16.46 -23.18
N LEU A 379 -9.69 -16.18 -24.36
CA LEU A 379 -9.22 -17.21 -25.29
C LEU A 379 -8.07 -18.02 -24.66
N PHE A 380 -7.08 -17.34 -24.09
CA PHE A 380 -5.94 -17.98 -23.41
C PHE A 380 -6.39 -18.88 -22.26
N LEU A 381 -7.24 -18.39 -21.37
CA LEU A 381 -7.77 -19.19 -20.24
C LEU A 381 -8.61 -20.37 -20.71
N GLY A 382 -9.48 -20.15 -21.71
CA GLY A 382 -10.32 -21.21 -22.25
C GLY A 382 -9.52 -22.33 -22.91
N ILE A 383 -8.45 -21.98 -23.62
CA ILE A 383 -7.50 -22.94 -24.21
C ILE A 383 -6.75 -23.67 -23.08
N LEU A 384 -6.18 -22.98 -22.14
CA LEU A 384 -5.40 -23.55 -21.05
C LEU A 384 -6.25 -24.52 -20.20
N ALA A 385 -7.43 -24.10 -19.83
CA ALA A 385 -8.37 -24.88 -19.03
C ALA A 385 -8.94 -26.09 -19.77
N GLY A 386 -9.12 -25.96 -21.09
CA GLY A 386 -9.64 -27.03 -21.95
C GLY A 386 -8.59 -28.03 -22.44
N LEU A 387 -7.29 -27.69 -22.36
CA LEU A 387 -6.21 -28.46 -22.94
C LEU A 387 -6.12 -29.88 -22.35
N VAL A 388 -6.09 -30.00 -21.02
CA VAL A 388 -5.97 -31.29 -20.33
C VAL A 388 -7.17 -32.22 -20.63
N PRO A 389 -8.44 -31.79 -20.47
CA PRO A 389 -9.60 -32.60 -20.83
C PRO A 389 -9.62 -32.99 -22.31
N ALA A 390 -9.26 -32.07 -23.20
CA ALA A 390 -9.26 -32.31 -24.64
C ALA A 390 -8.22 -33.37 -25.04
N LEU A 391 -6.99 -33.28 -24.50
CA LEU A 391 -5.93 -34.26 -24.74
C LEU A 391 -6.29 -35.65 -24.20
N LEU A 392 -6.91 -35.71 -23.04
CA LEU A 392 -7.34 -36.98 -22.43
C LEU A 392 -8.37 -37.69 -23.30
N ILE A 393 -9.38 -36.96 -23.80
CA ILE A 393 -10.42 -37.55 -24.68
C ILE A 393 -9.85 -37.90 -26.05
N GLN A 394 -8.97 -37.06 -26.61
CA GLN A 394 -8.37 -37.28 -27.92
C GLN A 394 -7.50 -38.55 -27.97
N LYS A 395 -6.69 -38.80 -26.90
CA LYS A 395 -5.78 -39.95 -26.81
C LYS A 395 -6.49 -41.25 -26.49
N ALA A 396 -7.67 -41.23 -25.87
CA ALA A 396 -8.38 -42.42 -25.45
C ALA A 396 -8.95 -43.22 -26.66
N GLN A 397 -8.81 -44.53 -26.65
CA GLN A 397 -9.43 -45.41 -27.61
C GLN A 397 -10.93 -45.57 -27.33
N PRO A 398 -11.83 -45.64 -28.37
CA PRO A 398 -13.26 -45.80 -28.15
C PRO A 398 -13.62 -47.02 -27.27
N ILE A 399 -12.89 -48.14 -27.42
CA ILE A 399 -13.11 -49.36 -26.67
C ILE A 399 -12.76 -49.19 -25.16
N GLU A 400 -11.71 -48.43 -24.85
CA GLU A 400 -11.32 -48.13 -23.45
C GLU A 400 -12.38 -47.24 -22.78
N ILE A 401 -12.98 -46.33 -23.55
CA ILE A 401 -14.05 -45.45 -23.07
C ILE A 401 -15.30 -46.30 -22.72
N VAL A 402 -15.67 -47.24 -23.58
CA VAL A 402 -16.82 -48.12 -23.34
C VAL A 402 -16.59 -49.02 -22.15
N ARG A 403 -15.36 -49.53 -21.96
CA ARG A 403 -14.96 -50.39 -20.83
C ARG A 403 -14.76 -49.61 -19.51
N GLY A 404 -14.79 -48.28 -19.53
CA GLY A 404 -14.63 -47.45 -18.34
C GLY A 404 -13.18 -47.23 -17.87
N ALA A 405 -12.17 -47.71 -18.60
CA ALA A 405 -10.75 -47.59 -18.22
C ALA A 405 -10.28 -46.12 -18.09
N LEU A 406 -10.81 -45.23 -18.92
CA LEU A 406 -10.52 -43.80 -18.83
C LEU A 406 -10.99 -43.18 -17.50
N ARG A 407 -12.10 -43.65 -16.96
CA ARG A 407 -12.62 -43.21 -15.65
C ARG A 407 -11.68 -43.56 -14.51
N VAL A 408 -11.07 -44.75 -14.54
CA VAL A 408 -10.11 -45.18 -13.51
C VAL A 408 -8.86 -44.30 -13.54
N LYS A 409 -8.31 -44.04 -14.73
CA LYS A 409 -7.08 -43.22 -14.89
C LYS A 409 -7.27 -41.79 -14.42
N THR A 410 -8.39 -41.14 -14.73
CA THR A 410 -8.70 -39.80 -14.28
C THR A 410 -8.88 -39.73 -12.76
N ARG A 411 -9.40 -40.76 -12.14
CA ARG A 411 -9.60 -40.89 -10.69
C ARG A 411 -8.29 -41.01 -9.93
N THR A 412 -7.38 -41.86 -10.41
CA THR A 412 -6.23 -42.31 -9.60
C THR A 412 -5.01 -41.41 -9.70
N VAL A 413 -4.86 -40.62 -10.76
CA VAL A 413 -3.64 -39.82 -11.00
C VAL A 413 -3.90 -38.34 -11.02
N TYR A 414 -4.79 -37.84 -11.86
CA TYR A 414 -4.92 -36.42 -12.10
C TYR A 414 -5.67 -35.67 -11.01
N GLY A 415 -6.77 -36.20 -10.51
CA GLY A 415 -7.59 -35.55 -9.47
C GLY A 415 -6.82 -35.32 -8.16
N PRO A 416 -6.20 -36.36 -7.57
CA PRO A 416 -5.43 -36.20 -6.34
C PRO A 416 -4.27 -35.17 -6.46
N ALA A 417 -3.52 -35.20 -7.57
CA ALA A 417 -2.39 -34.28 -7.77
C ALA A 417 -2.83 -32.79 -7.77
N ILE A 418 -3.92 -32.49 -8.48
CA ILE A 418 -4.47 -31.12 -8.53
C ILE A 418 -4.95 -30.66 -7.15
N ILE A 419 -5.62 -31.55 -6.39
CA ILE A 419 -6.08 -31.27 -5.03
C ILE A 419 -4.88 -30.97 -4.12
N VAL A 420 -3.81 -31.76 -4.19
CA VAL A 420 -2.60 -31.52 -3.39
C VAL A 420 -2.00 -30.15 -3.72
N VAL A 421 -1.80 -29.81 -4.99
CA VAL A 421 -1.25 -28.50 -5.40
C VAL A 421 -2.11 -27.36 -4.88
N GLN A 422 -3.43 -27.42 -5.03
CA GLN A 422 -4.34 -26.40 -4.53
C GLN A 422 -4.22 -26.23 -3.00
N ASN A 423 -4.22 -27.34 -2.26
CA ASN A 423 -4.10 -27.27 -0.79
C ASN A 423 -2.71 -26.82 -0.33
N VAL A 424 -1.62 -27.14 -1.04
CA VAL A 424 -0.28 -26.60 -0.76
C VAL A 424 -0.31 -25.08 -0.78
N VAL A 425 -0.83 -24.51 -1.86
CA VAL A 425 -0.90 -23.04 -1.98
C VAL A 425 -1.82 -22.42 -0.92
N ALA A 426 -2.98 -23.06 -0.63
CA ALA A 426 -3.88 -22.59 0.42
C ALA A 426 -3.21 -22.57 1.80
N VAL A 427 -2.42 -23.60 2.13
CA VAL A 427 -1.64 -23.66 3.39
C VAL A 427 -0.57 -22.57 3.42
N VAL A 428 0.18 -22.39 2.32
CA VAL A 428 1.20 -21.34 2.23
C VAL A 428 0.60 -19.95 2.45
N MET A 429 -0.52 -19.66 1.78
CA MET A 429 -1.23 -18.37 1.93
C MET A 429 -1.75 -18.17 3.36
N LEU A 430 -2.25 -19.21 4.00
CA LEU A 430 -2.75 -19.12 5.38
C LEU A 430 -1.62 -18.87 6.38
N VAL A 431 -0.47 -19.57 6.23
CA VAL A 431 0.72 -19.29 7.05
C VAL A 431 1.22 -17.86 6.83
N ALA A 432 1.24 -17.41 5.57
CA ALA A 432 1.63 -16.05 5.25
C ALA A 432 0.71 -15.01 5.92
N ALA A 433 -0.60 -15.17 5.80
CA ALA A 433 -1.58 -14.28 6.43
C ALA A 433 -1.44 -14.24 7.96
N LEU A 434 -1.28 -15.39 8.61
CA LEU A 434 -1.08 -15.47 10.06
C LEU A 434 0.24 -14.81 10.49
N THR A 435 1.33 -15.09 9.79
CA THR A 435 2.64 -14.51 10.12
C THR A 435 2.63 -12.98 9.95
N MET A 436 2.05 -12.48 8.85
CA MET A 436 1.91 -11.04 8.61
C MET A 436 1.04 -10.37 9.65
N PHE A 437 -0.08 -11.00 10.03
CA PHE A 437 -0.96 -10.50 11.08
C PHE A 437 -0.20 -10.36 12.42
N LEU A 438 0.53 -11.40 12.81
CA LEU A 438 1.28 -11.40 14.07
C LEU A 438 2.42 -10.37 14.05
N GLN A 439 3.13 -10.24 12.93
CA GLN A 439 4.21 -9.24 12.79
C GLN A 439 3.67 -7.81 12.90
N ILE A 440 2.60 -7.49 12.17
CA ILE A 440 2.01 -6.14 12.22
C ILE A 440 1.42 -5.86 13.60
N HIS A 441 0.74 -6.84 14.19
CA HIS A 441 0.23 -6.73 15.57
C HIS A 441 1.36 -6.46 16.57
N PHE A 442 2.47 -7.18 16.44
CA PHE A 442 3.68 -6.95 17.24
C PHE A 442 4.20 -5.52 17.08
N MET A 443 4.37 -5.05 15.84
CA MET A 443 4.91 -3.72 15.57
C MET A 443 4.02 -2.57 16.07
N VAL A 444 2.71 -2.69 15.92
CA VAL A 444 1.74 -1.68 16.38
C VAL A 444 1.70 -1.57 17.92
N HIS A 445 1.96 -2.68 18.63
CA HIS A 445 1.88 -2.74 20.09
C HIS A 445 3.25 -2.84 20.76
N ALA A 446 4.32 -2.71 19.99
CA ALA A 446 5.67 -2.77 20.56
C ALA A 446 5.94 -1.56 21.45
N ASP A 447 6.68 -1.80 22.53
CA ASP A 447 7.10 -0.75 23.44
C ASP A 447 8.19 0.10 22.78
N LEU A 448 7.88 1.37 22.52
CA LEU A 448 8.80 2.35 21.95
C LEU A 448 9.69 2.99 23.05
N GLY A 449 9.51 2.63 24.33
CA GLY A 449 10.17 3.33 25.44
C GLY A 449 9.56 4.70 25.72
N ILE A 450 8.43 5.03 25.07
CA ILE A 450 7.62 6.23 25.33
C ILE A 450 6.18 5.84 25.63
N ASN A 451 5.51 6.65 26.43
CA ASN A 451 4.08 6.49 26.66
C ASN A 451 3.30 6.95 25.43
N THR A 452 2.41 6.11 24.92
CA THR A 452 1.63 6.39 23.71
C THR A 452 0.12 6.41 23.96
N LYS A 453 -0.34 5.93 25.13
CA LYS A 453 -1.77 5.74 25.41
C LYS A 453 -2.42 7.02 25.92
N ASP A 454 -3.65 7.26 25.46
CA ASP A 454 -4.50 8.37 25.93
C ASP A 454 -3.84 9.75 25.80
N ILE A 455 -3.01 9.95 24.78
CA ILE A 455 -2.35 11.22 24.50
C ILE A 455 -2.91 11.79 23.20
N VAL A 456 -3.46 13.00 23.27
CA VAL A 456 -3.91 13.76 22.10
C VAL A 456 -2.80 14.70 21.67
N VAL A 457 -2.42 14.62 20.41
CA VAL A 457 -1.55 15.60 19.74
C VAL A 457 -2.45 16.66 19.13
N VAL A 458 -2.26 17.91 19.49
CA VAL A 458 -2.94 19.07 18.90
C VAL A 458 -1.91 19.87 18.13
N ASN A 459 -2.05 19.98 16.81
CA ASN A 459 -1.15 20.76 15.98
C ASN A 459 -1.34 22.26 16.21
N ASN A 460 -0.25 23.01 16.29
CA ASN A 460 -0.34 24.47 16.45
C ASN A 460 -0.61 25.16 15.13
N ASN A 461 -1.88 25.31 14.80
CA ASN A 461 -2.35 26.11 13.63
C ASN A 461 -2.62 27.58 13.99
N TYR A 462 -2.24 28.02 15.20
CA TYR A 462 -2.56 29.33 15.77
C TYR A 462 -1.39 30.34 15.67
N GLY A 463 -0.24 29.87 15.17
CA GLY A 463 0.97 30.71 15.06
C GLY A 463 1.58 31.05 16.41
N ARG A 464 1.86 32.35 16.65
CA ARG A 464 2.48 32.87 17.88
C ARG A 464 1.51 33.77 18.65
N SER A 465 0.24 33.40 18.69
CA SER A 465 -0.77 34.21 19.38
C SER A 465 -0.60 34.17 20.90
N PRO A 466 -0.73 35.32 21.60
CA PRO A 466 -0.72 35.35 23.07
C PRO A 466 -1.92 34.61 23.68
N GLU A 467 -2.96 34.31 22.92
CA GLU A 467 -4.16 33.59 23.39
C GLU A 467 -3.93 32.07 23.51
N ILE A 468 -2.81 31.57 23.02
CA ILE A 468 -2.45 30.13 23.13
C ILE A 468 -2.32 29.74 24.61
N GLN A 469 -1.64 30.52 25.42
CA GLN A 469 -1.44 30.18 26.82
C GLN A 469 -2.76 30.14 27.61
N PRO A 470 -3.68 31.12 27.50
CA PRO A 470 -5.03 31.00 28.08
C PRO A 470 -5.83 29.76 27.61
N MET A 471 -5.73 29.44 26.32
CA MET A 471 -6.37 28.22 25.78
C MET A 471 -5.82 26.95 26.44
N LEU A 472 -4.49 26.82 26.59
CA LEU A 472 -3.86 25.66 27.23
C LEU A 472 -4.23 25.55 28.71
N GLU A 473 -4.34 26.66 29.44
CA GLU A 473 -4.82 26.66 30.82
C GLU A 473 -6.29 26.23 30.88
N ARG A 474 -7.09 26.61 29.88
CA ARG A 474 -8.47 26.16 29.78
C ARG A 474 -8.54 24.64 29.49
N PHE A 475 -7.65 24.09 28.64
CA PHE A 475 -7.52 22.63 28.47
C PHE A 475 -7.18 21.93 29.79
N LYS A 476 -6.20 22.44 30.56
CA LYS A 476 -5.81 21.87 31.87
C LYS A 476 -6.95 21.89 32.89
N SER A 477 -7.89 22.81 32.79
CA SER A 477 -9.02 22.91 33.71
C SER A 477 -10.13 21.87 33.46
N GLU A 478 -10.07 21.12 32.35
CA GLU A 478 -11.04 20.08 32.03
C GLU A 478 -10.81 18.81 32.88
N PRO A 479 -11.86 18.21 33.46
CA PRO A 479 -11.70 17.09 34.39
C PRO A 479 -11.07 15.83 33.79
N PHE A 480 -11.11 15.70 32.47
CA PHE A 480 -10.54 14.56 31.73
C PHE A 480 -9.11 14.80 31.29
N VAL A 481 -8.54 15.99 31.51
CA VAL A 481 -7.14 16.32 31.17
C VAL A 481 -6.29 16.16 32.40
N GLU A 482 -5.23 15.37 32.29
CA GLU A 482 -4.26 15.13 33.36
C GLU A 482 -3.08 16.09 33.27
N GLU A 483 -2.57 16.35 32.05
CA GLU A 483 -1.39 17.17 31.82
C GLU A 483 -1.42 17.75 30.40
N VAL A 484 -0.80 18.91 30.19
CA VAL A 484 -0.61 19.55 28.87
C VAL A 484 0.83 19.98 28.73
N GLY A 485 1.48 19.53 27.65
CA GLY A 485 2.88 19.85 27.33
C GLY A 485 3.03 20.50 25.96
N LYS A 486 4.11 21.23 25.75
CA LYS A 486 4.47 21.94 24.52
C LYS A 486 5.72 21.31 23.91
N GLY A 487 5.76 21.14 22.59
CA GLY A 487 6.94 20.58 21.95
C GLY A 487 6.93 20.59 20.44
N ILE A 488 7.92 19.88 19.88
CA ILE A 488 8.01 19.60 18.45
C ILE A 488 7.58 18.16 18.17
N PRO A 489 7.08 17.87 16.95
CA PRO A 489 6.74 16.51 16.57
C PRO A 489 8.01 15.65 16.41
N ILE A 490 7.94 14.43 16.93
CA ILE A 490 8.90 13.36 16.67
C ILE A 490 8.32 12.40 15.61
N PRO A 491 9.10 11.51 14.98
CA PRO A 491 8.59 10.60 13.94
C PRO A 491 7.37 9.77 14.38
N ALA A 492 7.31 9.34 15.64
CA ALA A 492 6.14 8.65 16.19
C ALA A 492 4.88 9.53 16.24
N LEU A 493 5.02 10.86 16.21
CA LEU A 493 3.95 11.87 16.23
C LEU A 493 3.77 12.56 14.86
N GLY A 494 4.31 11.99 13.80
CA GLY A 494 4.11 12.47 12.43
C GLY A 494 5.04 13.58 11.95
N GLY A 495 6.15 13.85 12.63
CA GLY A 495 7.15 14.84 12.22
C GLY A 495 8.58 14.39 12.46
N PHE A 496 9.52 15.12 11.89
CA PHE A 496 10.95 14.86 12.05
C PHE A 496 11.70 16.19 12.06
N HIS A 497 12.55 16.34 13.08
CA HIS A 497 13.51 17.42 13.14
C HIS A 497 14.90 16.82 13.35
N GLY A 498 15.86 17.28 12.55
CA GLY A 498 17.26 16.87 12.65
C GLY A 498 18.14 18.04 13.06
N ASN A 499 19.23 17.74 13.75
CA ASN A 499 20.30 18.67 14.04
C ASN A 499 21.64 18.04 13.71
N THR A 500 22.54 18.80 13.11
CA THR A 500 23.90 18.37 12.78
C THR A 500 24.87 19.16 13.61
N VAL A 501 25.71 18.48 14.38
CA VAL A 501 26.77 19.06 15.17
C VAL A 501 28.09 18.90 14.40
N GLN A 502 28.76 20.00 14.11
CA GLN A 502 30.10 19.97 13.52
C GLN A 502 31.14 19.83 14.63
N LEU A 503 31.85 18.71 14.65
CA LEU A 503 32.85 18.36 15.67
C LEU A 503 34.23 18.90 15.32
N SER A 504 34.58 18.87 14.00
CA SER A 504 35.82 19.43 13.44
C SER A 504 35.57 19.93 12.01
N GLU A 505 36.60 20.44 11.31
CA GLU A 505 36.46 20.90 9.91
C GLU A 505 35.84 19.84 9.00
N ASP A 506 36.17 18.56 9.22
CA ASP A 506 35.74 17.45 8.36
C ASP A 506 34.87 16.41 9.10
N SER A 507 34.44 16.66 10.33
CA SER A 507 33.69 15.69 11.14
C SER A 507 32.36 16.26 11.63
N TYR A 508 31.30 15.53 11.36
CA TYR A 508 29.92 15.89 11.71
C TYR A 508 29.23 14.72 12.42
N ALA A 509 28.37 15.05 13.38
CA ALA A 509 27.47 14.10 14.04
C ALA A 509 26.02 14.52 13.84
N ASN A 510 25.18 13.61 13.36
CA ASN A 510 23.78 13.85 13.05
C ASN A 510 22.87 13.30 14.16
N PHE A 511 21.90 14.10 14.57
CA PHE A 511 20.98 13.77 15.65
C PHE A 511 19.53 14.04 15.24
N LYS A 512 18.64 13.18 15.71
CA LYS A 512 17.20 13.46 15.79
C LYS A 512 16.99 14.43 16.93
N LEU A 513 16.34 15.54 16.67
CA LEU A 513 16.08 16.57 17.66
C LEU A 513 14.71 16.33 18.31
N VAL A 514 14.69 16.29 19.64
CA VAL A 514 13.49 16.23 20.45
C VAL A 514 13.47 17.45 21.37
N MET A 515 12.44 18.28 21.24
CA MET A 515 12.33 19.51 22.03
C MET A 515 10.96 19.57 22.71
N GLY A 516 10.95 19.92 23.97
CA GLY A 516 9.71 20.05 24.71
C GLY A 516 9.91 20.78 26.04
N ASP A 517 8.80 21.11 26.69
CA ASP A 517 8.78 21.52 28.09
C ASP A 517 8.78 20.28 29.02
N GLU A 518 8.89 20.51 30.32
CA GLU A 518 8.91 19.43 31.32
C GLU A 518 7.65 18.55 31.23
N SER A 519 6.49 19.14 31.00
CA SER A 519 5.23 18.43 30.85
C SER A 519 5.23 17.52 29.61
N TYR A 520 5.84 17.96 28.50
CA TYR A 520 5.98 17.15 27.29
C TYR A 520 6.73 15.83 27.56
N PHE A 521 7.89 15.91 28.23
CA PHE A 521 8.68 14.74 28.58
C PHE A 521 7.98 13.85 29.63
N LYS A 522 7.29 14.44 30.57
CA LYS A 522 6.48 13.73 31.57
C LYS A 522 5.32 12.97 30.93
N ILE A 523 4.59 13.57 30.00
CA ILE A 523 3.50 12.94 29.25
C ILE A 523 4.03 11.74 28.46
N LEU A 524 5.13 11.90 27.74
CA LEU A 524 5.75 10.83 26.96
C LEU A 524 6.46 9.79 27.83
N GLY A 525 6.61 10.03 29.16
CA GLY A 525 7.27 9.10 30.07
C GLY A 525 8.79 8.96 29.86
N ILE A 526 9.39 9.93 29.15
CA ILE A 526 10.84 9.96 28.88
C ILE A 526 11.58 10.30 30.15
N LYS A 527 12.50 9.43 30.57
CA LYS A 527 13.17 9.54 31.84
C LYS A 527 14.59 10.09 31.74
N GLU A 528 14.90 11.06 32.58
CA GLU A 528 16.26 11.53 32.77
C GLU A 528 17.08 10.48 33.51
N LYS A 529 18.33 10.24 33.08
CA LYS A 529 19.33 9.41 33.78
C LYS A 529 20.23 10.26 34.65
N GLN A 530 20.67 11.42 34.13
CA GLN A 530 21.59 12.33 34.78
C GLN A 530 21.29 13.76 34.40
N ASP A 531 21.23 14.68 35.36
CA ASP A 531 21.14 16.13 35.17
C ASP A 531 22.47 16.79 35.57
N ASN A 532 23.11 17.44 34.62
CA ASN A 532 24.36 18.17 34.84
C ASN A 532 24.13 19.63 35.32
N HIS A 533 22.87 20.02 35.52
CA HIS A 533 22.45 21.36 35.97
C HIS A 533 22.92 22.51 35.06
N ASN A 534 23.04 22.22 33.73
CA ASN A 534 23.34 23.22 32.71
C ASN A 534 22.04 23.61 31.98
N PRO A 535 21.35 24.69 32.36
CA PRO A 535 20.15 25.16 31.68
C PRO A 535 20.48 25.57 30.25
N ASN A 536 19.58 25.31 29.32
CA ASN A 536 19.69 25.64 27.89
C ASN A 536 20.81 24.92 27.12
N ALA A 537 21.40 23.84 27.70
CA ALA A 537 22.33 22.97 27.00
C ALA A 537 21.56 21.81 26.33
N PHE A 538 22.18 21.22 25.31
CA PHE A 538 21.66 19.99 24.71
C PHE A 538 21.91 18.80 25.62
N TRP A 539 20.93 17.92 25.68
CA TRP A 539 20.98 16.62 26.32
C TRP A 539 21.11 15.54 25.27
N PHE A 540 21.62 14.38 25.64
CA PHE A 540 21.75 13.26 24.72
C PHE A 540 21.21 11.98 25.34
N THR A 541 20.78 11.02 24.52
CA THR A 541 20.50 9.67 25.00
C THR A 541 21.80 8.90 25.17
N GLU A 542 21.77 7.83 25.98
CA GLU A 542 22.97 7.00 26.29
C GLU A 542 23.69 6.54 25.02
N SER A 543 22.94 6.00 24.02
CA SER A 543 23.50 5.53 22.75
C SER A 543 24.08 6.63 21.88
N SER A 544 23.73 7.89 22.14
CA SER A 544 24.16 9.04 21.33
C SER A 544 25.56 9.52 21.64
N PHE A 545 26.12 9.19 22.83
CA PHE A 545 27.48 9.59 23.20
C PHE A 545 28.55 9.01 22.26
N GLY A 546 28.34 7.79 21.78
CA GLY A 546 29.22 7.18 20.77
C GLY A 546 29.34 7.97 19.48
N LYS A 547 28.29 8.72 19.10
CA LYS A 547 28.29 9.59 17.91
C LYS A 547 29.15 10.84 18.09
N LEU A 548 29.32 11.28 19.35
CA LEU A 548 30.21 12.39 19.72
C LEU A 548 31.63 11.92 19.99
N GLY A 549 31.88 10.62 19.94
CA GLY A 549 33.18 10.03 20.36
C GLY A 549 33.46 10.17 21.83
N LEU A 550 32.43 10.25 22.67
CA LEU A 550 32.52 10.52 24.11
C LEU A 550 32.12 9.31 24.97
N ASP A 551 32.59 9.29 26.22
CA ASP A 551 32.10 8.40 27.28
C ASP A 551 30.77 8.95 27.85
N GLU A 552 29.89 8.08 28.35
CA GLU A 552 28.61 8.43 28.98
C GLU A 552 28.68 9.42 30.13
N ASN A 553 29.83 9.57 30.77
CA ASN A 553 30.05 10.51 31.86
C ASN A 553 30.56 11.89 31.41
N ALA A 554 30.74 12.13 30.12
CA ALA A 554 31.20 13.42 29.64
C ALA A 554 30.15 14.53 29.93
N THR A 555 30.63 15.66 30.43
CA THR A 555 29.82 16.84 30.77
C THR A 555 29.89 17.94 29.72
N GLU A 556 30.75 17.76 28.71
CA GLU A 556 30.96 18.71 27.60
C GLU A 556 31.45 17.97 26.36
N TYR A 557 31.26 18.58 25.20
CA TYR A 557 31.79 18.09 23.93
C TYR A 557 32.49 19.17 23.14
N GLN A 558 33.42 18.80 22.29
CA GLN A 558 34.12 19.73 21.37
C GLN A 558 33.32 19.90 20.08
N SER A 559 33.09 21.14 19.70
CA SER A 559 32.52 21.55 18.47
C SER A 559 33.45 22.53 17.79
N ILE A 560 33.30 22.77 16.47
CA ILE A 560 34.06 23.81 15.78
C ILE A 560 33.89 25.21 16.43
N ALA A 561 32.78 25.44 17.10
CA ALA A 561 32.49 26.68 17.83
C ALA A 561 33.15 26.73 19.21
N GLY A 562 33.85 25.67 19.63
CA GLY A 562 34.49 25.51 20.93
C GLY A 562 33.85 24.44 21.80
N THR A 563 34.16 24.45 23.08
CA THR A 563 33.65 23.52 24.09
C THR A 563 32.19 23.86 24.41
N VAL A 564 31.28 22.89 24.25
CA VAL A 564 29.84 23.04 24.48
C VAL A 564 29.44 22.16 25.68
N PRO A 565 28.77 22.70 26.68
CA PRO A 565 28.33 21.93 27.85
C PRO A 565 27.18 20.99 27.44
N ILE A 566 27.12 19.82 28.10
CA ILE A 566 26.05 18.85 28.02
C ILE A 566 25.08 19.07 29.17
N GLY A 567 23.77 19.23 28.90
CA GLY A 567 22.74 19.45 29.88
C GLY A 567 22.50 18.22 30.78
N GLY A 568 22.66 17.04 30.25
CA GLY A 568 22.48 15.78 30.95
C GLY A 568 22.27 14.60 29.98
N VAL A 569 21.86 13.49 30.56
CA VAL A 569 21.68 12.20 29.84
C VAL A 569 20.26 11.69 30.04
N TYR A 570 19.63 11.28 28.97
CA TYR A 570 18.38 10.53 28.97
C TYR A 570 18.62 9.03 28.72
N TYR A 571 17.78 8.17 29.31
CA TYR A 571 17.71 6.78 28.87
C TYR A 571 17.31 6.72 27.40
N ASP A 572 17.74 5.66 26.72
CA ASP A 572 17.35 5.47 25.31
C ASP A 572 15.83 5.29 25.18
N PHE A 573 15.25 5.95 24.19
CA PHE A 573 13.85 5.83 23.82
C PHE A 573 13.67 5.88 22.30
N GLY A 574 12.65 5.21 21.79
CA GLY A 574 12.34 5.21 20.36
C GLY A 574 11.63 6.49 19.92
N THR A 575 12.23 7.22 19.00
CA THR A 575 11.60 8.40 18.38
C THR A 575 10.77 8.04 17.17
N ALA A 576 10.97 6.84 16.59
CA ALA A 576 10.36 6.38 15.36
C ALA A 576 9.67 5.01 15.53
N PRO A 577 8.60 4.71 14.77
CA PRO A 577 7.99 3.39 14.73
C PRO A 577 8.99 2.32 14.26
N PHE A 578 8.86 1.11 14.79
CA PHE A 578 9.70 -0.02 14.37
C PHE A 578 9.52 -0.34 12.88
N GLY A 579 10.64 -0.57 12.18
CA GLY A 579 10.66 -0.90 10.76
C GLY A 579 10.68 0.31 9.82
N SER A 580 10.66 1.53 10.34
CA SER A 580 11.22 2.66 9.60
C SER A 580 12.73 2.45 9.58
N GLU A 581 13.35 2.51 8.38
CA GLU A 581 14.81 2.51 8.28
C GLU A 581 15.33 3.68 9.11
N ASP A 582 15.91 3.34 10.26
CA ASP A 582 16.42 4.33 11.17
C ASP A 582 17.78 4.75 10.63
N ARG A 583 17.89 6.01 10.22
CA ARG A 583 19.22 6.58 9.96
C ARG A 583 20.04 6.33 11.22
N ASP A 584 21.30 5.98 11.07
CA ASP A 584 22.22 5.81 12.19
C ASP A 584 22.52 7.17 12.86
N TRP A 585 21.44 7.86 13.29
CA TRP A 585 21.47 9.14 13.97
C TRP A 585 21.27 8.94 15.46
N GLY A 586 22.03 9.70 16.26
CA GLY A 586 21.77 9.82 17.69
C GLY A 586 20.47 10.56 18.00
N THR A 587 20.10 10.66 19.25
CA THR A 587 19.00 11.49 19.74
C THR A 587 19.53 12.61 20.61
N MET A 588 19.25 13.85 20.20
CA MET A 588 19.57 15.08 20.92
C MET A 588 18.28 15.65 21.50
N VAL A 589 18.30 16.01 22.76
CA VAL A 589 17.12 16.48 23.49
C VAL A 589 17.35 17.90 23.96
N MET A 590 16.32 18.74 23.86
CA MET A 590 16.30 20.08 24.44
C MET A 590 15.11 20.21 25.36
N ASN A 591 15.37 20.21 26.66
CA ASN A 591 14.36 20.33 27.73
C ASN A 591 14.27 21.78 28.19
N TYR A 592 13.19 22.47 27.86
CA TYR A 592 12.92 23.84 28.28
C TYR A 592 12.18 23.84 29.62
N LYS A 593 12.93 23.77 30.75
CA LYS A 593 12.35 23.71 32.09
C LYS A 593 11.67 25.02 32.49
N ASP A 594 12.19 26.19 32.07
CA ASP A 594 11.71 27.50 32.50
C ASP A 594 10.73 28.18 31.54
N ALA A 595 11.07 28.23 30.23
CA ALA A 595 10.23 28.89 29.22
C ALA A 595 10.43 28.26 27.85
N TYR A 596 9.36 27.71 27.28
CA TYR A 596 9.37 27.16 25.92
C TYR A 596 9.36 28.30 24.90
N PRO A 597 10.29 28.30 23.91
CA PRO A 597 10.34 29.35 22.91
C PRO A 597 9.13 29.36 21.97
N ASP A 598 8.45 30.50 21.81
CA ASP A 598 7.26 30.63 20.96
C ASP A 598 7.54 30.30 19.48
N ASN A 599 8.79 30.52 19.03
CA ASN A 599 9.18 30.22 17.65
C ASN A 599 9.41 28.73 17.36
N MET A 600 9.42 27.87 18.36
CA MET A 600 9.59 26.43 18.26
C MET A 600 8.32 25.64 18.66
N LEU A 601 7.19 26.35 18.78
CA LEU A 601 5.93 25.75 19.20
C LEU A 601 5.18 25.17 18.00
N PHE A 602 5.29 23.86 17.80
CA PHE A 602 4.68 23.15 16.69
C PHE A 602 3.45 22.34 17.10
N LEU A 603 3.42 21.83 18.34
CA LEU A 603 2.29 21.04 18.82
C LEU A 603 2.11 21.17 20.34
N PHE A 604 0.93 20.72 20.78
CA PHE A 604 0.61 20.50 22.19
C PHE A 604 0.29 19.02 22.41
N LEU A 605 0.81 18.45 23.50
CA LEU A 605 0.40 17.12 23.96
C LEU A 605 -0.60 17.29 25.10
N VAL A 606 -1.75 16.63 24.99
CA VAL A 606 -2.77 16.61 26.03
C VAL A 606 -2.95 15.18 26.52
N LYS A 607 -2.56 14.87 27.73
CA LYS A 607 -2.81 13.58 28.38
C LYS A 607 -4.24 13.55 28.90
N THR A 608 -5.01 12.51 28.51
CA THR A 608 -6.43 12.37 28.86
C THR A 608 -6.72 11.09 29.63
N ASN A 609 -7.83 11.06 30.37
CA ASN A 609 -8.33 9.92 31.13
C ASN A 609 -9.76 9.56 30.80
N GLY A 610 -10.24 9.79 29.59
CA GLY A 610 -11.65 9.61 29.21
C GLY A 610 -11.92 9.07 27.81
N SER A 611 -13.16 9.14 27.39
CA SER A 611 -13.59 8.69 26.04
C SER A 611 -12.91 9.48 24.94
N HIS A 612 -12.25 8.77 24.02
CA HIS A 612 -11.46 9.38 22.95
C HIS A 612 -12.24 10.40 22.09
N LYS A 613 -13.47 10.08 21.67
CA LYS A 613 -14.26 10.99 20.82
C LYS A 613 -14.75 12.25 21.54
N GLU A 614 -15.19 12.09 22.76
CA GLU A 614 -15.69 13.21 23.58
C GLU A 614 -14.56 14.17 23.96
N ALA A 615 -13.36 13.64 24.28
CA ALA A 615 -12.20 14.46 24.62
C ALA A 615 -11.79 15.39 23.45
N ILE A 616 -11.60 14.86 22.24
CA ILE A 616 -11.22 15.67 21.08
C ILE A 616 -12.30 16.73 20.78
N ALA A 617 -13.59 16.34 20.77
CA ALA A 617 -14.68 17.28 20.48
C ALA A 617 -14.75 18.41 21.52
N ARG A 618 -14.45 18.10 22.81
CA ARG A 618 -14.43 19.11 23.86
C ARG A 618 -13.22 20.04 23.73
N LEU A 619 -12.04 19.51 23.43
CA LEU A 619 -10.85 20.34 23.16
C LEU A 619 -11.07 21.25 21.95
N GLU A 620 -11.72 20.75 20.88
CA GLU A 620 -12.10 21.55 19.73
C GLU A 620 -13.05 22.68 20.09
N ALA A 621 -14.08 22.42 20.89
CA ALA A 621 -15.00 23.43 21.35
C ALA A 621 -14.30 24.55 22.13
N ILE A 622 -13.35 24.20 23.02
CA ILE A 622 -12.54 25.17 23.76
C ILE A 622 -11.65 25.96 22.81
N ALA A 623 -10.95 25.28 21.88
CA ALA A 623 -10.07 25.98 20.94
C ALA A 623 -10.82 27.00 20.10
N LYS A 624 -12.06 26.71 19.71
CA LYS A 624 -12.94 27.63 18.96
C LYS A 624 -13.43 28.83 19.78
N GLU A 625 -13.42 28.76 21.13
CA GLU A 625 -13.69 29.92 21.97
C GLU A 625 -12.59 31.00 21.85
N PHE A 626 -11.32 30.59 21.63
CA PHE A 626 -10.17 31.47 21.49
C PHE A 626 -9.85 31.78 20.03
N PHE A 627 -10.05 30.82 19.14
CA PHE A 627 -9.69 30.87 17.73
C PHE A 627 -10.84 30.36 16.84
N PRO A 628 -11.94 31.12 16.73
CA PRO A 628 -13.15 30.67 16.04
C PRO A 628 -12.92 30.38 14.56
N ASP A 629 -12.01 31.14 13.93
CA ASP A 629 -11.73 31.05 12.48
C ASP A 629 -10.55 30.11 12.14
N LYS A 630 -9.89 29.51 13.15
CA LYS A 630 -8.75 28.62 12.93
C LYS A 630 -9.17 27.15 12.93
N MET A 631 -8.52 26.39 12.07
CA MET A 631 -8.73 24.94 12.01
C MET A 631 -8.13 24.27 13.25
N PHE A 632 -8.97 23.51 13.97
CA PHE A 632 -8.52 22.62 15.04
C PHE A 632 -8.12 21.26 14.45
N GLU A 633 -6.88 20.88 14.64
CA GLU A 633 -6.36 19.59 14.20
C GLU A 633 -5.79 18.83 15.40
N ALA A 634 -6.47 17.76 15.77
CA ALA A 634 -6.05 16.91 16.88
C ALA A 634 -6.27 15.42 16.57
N ARG A 635 -5.30 14.60 17.00
CA ARG A 635 -5.34 13.14 16.84
C ARG A 635 -4.68 12.46 18.02
N TYR A 636 -5.11 11.22 18.31
CA TYR A 636 -4.42 10.40 19.29
C TYR A 636 -3.08 9.87 18.74
N VAL A 637 -2.09 9.72 19.64
CA VAL A 637 -0.76 9.15 19.31
C VAL A 637 -0.90 7.74 18.73
N GLU A 638 -1.82 6.95 19.26
CA GLU A 638 -2.11 5.60 18.74
C GLU A 638 -2.55 5.61 17.26
N ASP A 639 -3.23 6.67 16.82
CA ASP A 639 -3.64 6.79 15.43
C ASP A 639 -2.48 7.17 14.52
N TYR A 640 -1.55 8.02 14.97
CA TYR A 640 -0.30 8.28 14.26
C TYR A 640 0.53 7.00 14.10
N ILE A 641 0.65 6.19 15.16
CA ILE A 641 1.36 4.91 15.11
C ILE A 641 0.69 3.95 14.12
N LYS A 642 -0.65 3.83 14.14
CA LYS A 642 -1.38 2.99 13.18
C LYS A 642 -1.16 3.45 11.74
N ASP A 643 -1.16 4.76 11.49
CA ASP A 643 -0.94 5.33 10.15
C ASP A 643 0.47 5.03 9.62
N ASN A 644 1.48 5.03 10.47
CA ASN A 644 2.83 4.62 10.08
C ASN A 644 2.89 3.18 9.56
N TYR A 645 1.97 2.31 10.02
CA TYR A 645 1.82 0.93 9.55
C TYR A 645 0.66 0.74 8.57
N ALA A 646 0.02 1.81 8.09
CA ALA A 646 -1.15 1.73 7.22
C ALA A 646 -0.87 0.93 5.94
N SER A 647 0.29 1.13 5.30
CA SER A 647 0.70 0.39 4.10
C SER A 647 0.86 -1.12 4.37
N SER A 648 1.48 -1.49 5.50
CA SER A 648 1.64 -2.89 5.92
C SER A 648 0.29 -3.51 6.29
N SER A 649 -0.57 -2.76 6.98
CA SER A 649 -1.92 -3.19 7.35
C SER A 649 -2.81 -3.36 6.11
N ARG A 650 -2.66 -2.52 5.10
CA ARG A 650 -3.32 -2.64 3.80
C ARG A 650 -2.88 -3.92 3.08
N LEU A 651 -1.57 -4.17 3.04
CA LEU A 651 -1.01 -5.39 2.48
C LEU A 651 -1.59 -6.64 3.17
N LEU A 652 -1.64 -6.64 4.50
CA LEU A 652 -2.26 -7.72 5.28
C LEU A 652 -3.73 -7.94 4.90
N ARG A 653 -4.54 -6.87 4.81
CA ARG A 653 -5.96 -6.98 4.41
C ARG A 653 -6.10 -7.62 3.03
N ILE A 654 -5.25 -7.22 2.08
CA ILE A 654 -5.21 -7.82 0.74
C ILE A 654 -4.89 -9.32 0.84
N VAL A 655 -3.80 -9.69 1.53
CA VAL A 655 -3.39 -11.11 1.69
C VAL A 655 -4.47 -11.93 2.40
N LEU A 656 -5.17 -11.38 3.40
CA LEU A 656 -6.29 -12.03 4.07
C LEU A 656 -7.46 -12.29 3.12
N ILE A 657 -7.87 -11.31 2.31
CA ILE A 657 -8.94 -11.48 1.32
C ILE A 657 -8.56 -12.59 0.34
N PHE A 658 -7.33 -12.59 -0.16
CA PHE A 658 -6.85 -13.62 -1.07
C PHE A 658 -6.75 -15.00 -0.42
N THR A 659 -6.34 -15.07 0.83
CA THR A 659 -6.33 -16.31 1.59
C THR A 659 -7.74 -16.87 1.72
N LEU A 660 -8.73 -16.03 2.08
CA LEU A 660 -10.13 -16.43 2.17
C LEU A 660 -10.68 -16.90 0.81
N LEU A 661 -10.37 -16.19 -0.27
CA LEU A 661 -10.76 -16.59 -1.62
C LEU A 661 -10.12 -17.91 -2.05
N SER A 662 -8.83 -18.06 -1.80
CA SER A 662 -8.10 -19.30 -2.09
C SER A 662 -8.71 -20.48 -1.34
N MET A 663 -9.03 -20.30 -0.05
CA MET A 663 -9.69 -21.30 0.78
C MET A 663 -11.09 -21.65 0.25
N LEU A 664 -11.86 -20.64 -0.15
CA LEU A 664 -13.19 -20.84 -0.73
C LEU A 664 -13.12 -21.64 -2.04
N VAL A 665 -12.24 -21.24 -2.96
CA VAL A 665 -12.08 -21.94 -4.25
C VAL A 665 -11.54 -23.35 -4.06
N SER A 666 -10.57 -23.55 -3.15
CA SER A 666 -10.06 -24.88 -2.77
C SER A 666 -11.14 -25.75 -2.14
N GLY A 667 -11.94 -25.20 -1.23
CA GLY A 667 -13.08 -25.88 -0.61
C GLY A 667 -14.16 -26.28 -1.62
N LEU A 668 -14.50 -25.41 -2.57
CA LEU A 668 -15.41 -25.72 -3.67
C LEU A 668 -14.85 -26.83 -4.57
N GLY A 669 -13.55 -26.83 -4.85
CA GLY A 669 -12.86 -27.86 -5.61
C GLY A 669 -12.92 -29.22 -4.89
N LEU A 670 -12.60 -29.25 -3.59
CA LEU A 670 -12.70 -30.44 -2.74
C LEU A 670 -14.15 -30.97 -2.67
N PHE A 671 -15.13 -30.08 -2.46
CA PHE A 671 -16.54 -30.43 -2.42
C PHE A 671 -17.00 -31.09 -3.73
N ALA A 672 -16.63 -30.51 -4.86
CA ALA A 672 -17.01 -31.00 -6.16
C ALA A 672 -16.35 -32.34 -6.49
N MET A 673 -15.04 -32.49 -6.19
CA MET A 673 -14.31 -33.74 -6.39
C MET A 673 -14.78 -34.81 -5.45
N SER A 674 -15.04 -34.50 -4.19
CA SER A 674 -15.60 -35.47 -3.24
C SER A 674 -16.97 -35.96 -3.71
N SER A 675 -17.84 -35.08 -4.18
CA SER A 675 -19.14 -35.39 -4.75
C SER A 675 -19.02 -36.39 -5.93
N TYR A 676 -18.08 -36.13 -6.85
CA TYR A 676 -17.81 -37.00 -8.00
C TYR A 676 -17.26 -38.37 -7.53
N TYR A 677 -16.26 -38.37 -6.66
CA TYR A 677 -15.67 -39.60 -6.11
C TYR A 677 -16.70 -40.46 -5.38
N MET A 678 -17.52 -39.83 -4.53
CA MET A 678 -18.58 -40.50 -3.80
C MET A 678 -19.65 -41.13 -4.72
N GLN A 679 -19.95 -40.46 -5.84
CA GLN A 679 -20.88 -40.98 -6.83
C GLN A 679 -20.33 -42.22 -7.55
N GLN A 680 -19.02 -42.33 -7.74
CA GLN A 680 -18.36 -43.49 -8.30
C GLN A 680 -18.26 -44.64 -7.29
N GLU A 681 -17.97 -44.33 -6.02
CA GLU A 681 -17.82 -45.35 -4.97
C GLU A 681 -19.14 -45.91 -4.45
N ARG A 682 -20.28 -45.31 -4.82
CA ARG A 682 -21.60 -45.76 -4.33
C ARG A 682 -21.84 -47.23 -4.47
N ARG A 683 -21.42 -47.85 -5.60
CA ARG A 683 -21.57 -49.28 -5.85
C ARG A 683 -20.60 -50.10 -4.95
N GLY A 684 -19.34 -49.70 -4.86
CA GLY A 684 -18.35 -50.33 -3.99
C GLY A 684 -18.78 -50.28 -2.52
N VAL A 685 -19.29 -49.12 -2.07
CA VAL A 685 -19.86 -48.96 -0.72
C VAL A 685 -21.09 -49.84 -0.52
N ALA A 686 -21.99 -49.94 -1.50
CA ALA A 686 -23.16 -50.82 -1.42
C ALA A 686 -22.77 -52.28 -1.29
N VAL A 687 -21.78 -52.74 -2.08
CA VAL A 687 -21.24 -54.09 -1.99
C VAL A 687 -20.60 -54.35 -0.63
N LYS A 688 -19.72 -53.44 -0.14
CA LYS A 688 -19.09 -53.58 1.19
C LYS A 688 -20.14 -53.69 2.31
N LYS A 689 -21.21 -52.91 2.24
CA LYS A 689 -22.34 -53.00 3.20
C LYS A 689 -23.09 -54.30 3.16
N VAL A 690 -23.31 -54.88 1.98
CA VAL A 690 -23.93 -56.22 1.85
C VAL A 690 -23.06 -57.29 2.48
N PHE A 691 -21.71 -57.12 2.43
CA PHE A 691 -20.74 -58.00 3.11
C PHE A 691 -20.52 -57.67 4.60
N GLY A 692 -21.34 -56.78 5.20
CA GLY A 692 -21.33 -56.51 6.63
C GLY A 692 -20.44 -55.37 7.09
N ALA A 693 -19.96 -54.51 6.18
CA ALA A 693 -19.19 -53.33 6.58
C ALA A 693 -20.05 -52.34 7.37
N ASP A 694 -19.55 -51.89 8.54
CA ASP A 694 -20.19 -50.93 9.40
C ASP A 694 -20.25 -49.52 8.76
N TYR A 695 -21.29 -48.75 9.12
CA TYR A 695 -21.49 -47.37 8.65
C TYR A 695 -20.30 -46.48 9.01
N GLY A 696 -19.81 -46.55 10.28
CA GLY A 696 -18.70 -45.75 10.77
C GLY A 696 -17.39 -46.03 10.04
N GLY A 697 -17.10 -47.33 9.81
CA GLY A 697 -15.90 -47.76 9.07
C GLY A 697 -15.86 -47.23 7.63
N VAL A 698 -17.00 -47.37 6.93
CA VAL A 698 -17.12 -46.85 5.56
C VAL A 698 -17.00 -45.31 5.51
N LEU A 699 -17.64 -44.59 6.44
CA LEU A 699 -17.56 -43.14 6.52
C LEU A 699 -16.12 -42.70 6.79
N CYS A 700 -15.44 -43.33 7.74
CA CYS A 700 -14.05 -43.01 8.08
C CYS A 700 -13.11 -43.26 6.88
N GLU A 701 -13.25 -44.37 6.16
CA GLU A 701 -12.46 -44.70 4.96
C GLU A 701 -12.62 -43.62 3.89
N LEU A 702 -13.86 -43.16 3.64
CA LEU A 702 -14.18 -42.15 2.65
C LEU A 702 -13.58 -40.78 3.01
N VAL A 703 -13.68 -40.35 4.26
CA VAL A 703 -13.13 -39.07 4.74
C VAL A 703 -11.61 -39.12 4.76
N LEU A 704 -11.01 -40.21 5.31
CA LEU A 704 -9.55 -40.36 5.40
C LEU A 704 -8.85 -40.31 4.05
N SER A 705 -9.50 -40.79 2.98
CA SER A 705 -8.92 -40.73 1.63
C SER A 705 -8.65 -39.30 1.15
N PHE A 706 -9.49 -38.32 1.53
CA PHE A 706 -9.26 -36.89 1.24
C PHE A 706 -8.32 -36.24 2.28
N MET A 707 -8.44 -36.60 3.56
CA MET A 707 -7.56 -36.07 4.60
C MET A 707 -6.08 -36.42 4.37
N LYS A 708 -5.78 -37.59 3.80
CA LYS A 708 -4.42 -37.97 3.38
C LYS A 708 -3.84 -36.98 2.36
N LEU A 709 -4.65 -36.51 1.39
CA LEU A 709 -4.20 -35.54 0.39
C LEU A 709 -3.89 -34.17 1.02
N VAL A 710 -4.73 -33.76 1.98
CA VAL A 710 -4.48 -32.51 2.75
C VAL A 710 -3.24 -32.67 3.62
N GLY A 711 -3.02 -33.81 4.24
CA GLY A 711 -1.81 -34.11 5.00
C GLY A 711 -0.54 -34.02 4.15
N VAL A 712 -0.56 -34.61 2.93
CA VAL A 712 0.56 -34.49 1.98
C VAL A 712 0.79 -33.02 1.59
N ALA A 713 -0.30 -32.28 1.32
CA ALA A 713 -0.21 -30.86 0.99
C ALA A 713 0.38 -30.04 2.14
N PHE A 714 0.06 -30.37 3.38
CA PHE A 714 0.61 -29.73 4.57
C PHE A 714 2.11 -29.99 4.72
N VAL A 715 2.55 -31.23 4.55
CA VAL A 715 3.98 -31.61 4.63
C VAL A 715 4.81 -30.87 3.55
N VAL A 716 4.27 -30.71 2.36
CA VAL A 716 4.95 -29.99 1.26
C VAL A 716 4.86 -28.46 1.44
N GLY A 717 3.72 -27.96 1.93
CA GLY A 717 3.45 -26.53 2.07
C GLY A 717 4.24 -25.86 3.18
N ILE A 718 4.50 -26.54 4.30
CA ILE A 718 5.23 -25.97 5.44
C ILE A 718 6.64 -25.48 5.06
N PRO A 719 7.52 -26.27 4.42
CA PRO A 719 8.86 -25.81 4.07
C PRO A 719 8.82 -24.59 3.13
N ILE A 720 7.89 -24.58 2.19
CA ILE A 720 7.70 -23.45 1.25
C ILE A 720 7.26 -22.20 2.01
N ALA A 721 6.25 -22.32 2.87
CA ALA A 721 5.74 -21.23 3.69
C ALA A 721 6.81 -20.69 4.64
N TRP A 722 7.57 -21.57 5.29
CA TRP A 722 8.66 -21.19 6.19
C TRP A 722 9.74 -20.37 5.44
N LEU A 723 10.19 -20.87 4.27
CA LEU A 723 11.22 -20.17 3.48
C LEU A 723 10.75 -18.78 3.02
N MET A 724 9.49 -18.71 2.54
CA MET A 724 8.92 -17.44 2.07
C MET A 724 8.77 -16.44 3.23
N MET A 725 8.23 -16.88 4.37
CA MET A 725 7.98 -15.98 5.49
C MET A 725 9.25 -15.63 6.26
N HIS A 726 10.23 -16.52 6.29
CA HIS A 726 11.55 -16.22 6.84
C HIS A 726 12.21 -15.06 6.09
N ARG A 727 12.26 -15.14 4.75
CA ARG A 727 12.80 -14.06 3.90
C ARG A 727 11.99 -12.76 4.00
N TRP A 728 10.66 -12.87 4.14
CA TRP A 728 9.82 -11.69 4.29
C TRP A 728 10.10 -10.98 5.61
N LEU A 729 10.27 -11.72 6.71
CA LEU A 729 10.59 -11.17 8.03
C LEU A 729 11.98 -10.52 8.08
N GLU A 730 12.91 -10.90 7.23
CA GLU A 730 14.24 -10.26 7.13
C GLU A 730 14.20 -8.78 6.74
N ASN A 731 13.08 -8.31 6.14
CA ASN A 731 12.90 -6.90 5.84
C ASN A 731 12.59 -6.04 7.08
N TYR A 732 12.42 -6.63 8.26
CA TYR A 732 12.10 -5.93 9.50
C TYR A 732 13.26 -6.05 10.49
N SER A 733 13.68 -4.91 11.05
CA SER A 733 14.71 -4.85 12.10
C SER A 733 14.23 -5.55 13.38
N GLN A 734 12.98 -5.29 13.75
CA GLN A 734 12.30 -5.97 14.87
C GLN A 734 11.29 -6.98 14.29
N ARG A 735 11.50 -8.27 14.58
CA ARG A 735 10.70 -9.35 13.98
C ARG A 735 10.30 -10.41 14.98
N ILE A 736 9.11 -10.98 14.76
CA ILE A 736 8.65 -12.15 15.51
C ILE A 736 9.46 -13.39 15.11
N SER A 737 9.60 -14.33 16.02
CA SER A 737 10.11 -15.67 15.70
C SER A 737 9.02 -16.50 15.02
N LEU A 738 9.36 -17.22 13.93
CA LEU A 738 8.46 -18.17 13.28
C LEU A 738 8.25 -19.39 14.17
N SER A 739 7.31 -19.29 15.09
CA SER A 739 6.99 -20.34 16.06
C SER A 739 6.22 -21.48 15.39
N TRP A 740 6.48 -22.72 15.82
CA TRP A 740 5.86 -23.94 15.30
C TRP A 740 4.32 -23.95 15.36
N TRP A 741 3.73 -23.28 16.35
CA TRP A 741 2.28 -23.23 16.53
C TRP A 741 1.54 -22.51 15.40
N ILE A 742 2.21 -21.57 14.69
CA ILE A 742 1.64 -20.89 13.50
C ILE A 742 1.32 -21.91 12.43
N PHE A 743 2.24 -22.85 12.19
CA PHE A 743 2.06 -23.92 11.21
C PHE A 743 0.98 -24.91 11.65
N VAL A 744 0.95 -25.25 12.93
CA VAL A 744 -0.10 -26.14 13.49
C VAL A 744 -1.47 -25.51 13.35
N LEU A 745 -1.62 -24.22 13.69
CA LEU A 745 -2.88 -23.50 13.54
C LEU A 745 -3.34 -23.46 12.07
N ALA A 746 -2.43 -23.15 11.15
CA ALA A 746 -2.72 -23.15 9.72
C ALA A 746 -3.15 -24.55 9.24
N GLY A 747 -2.47 -25.59 9.69
CA GLY A 747 -2.83 -26.97 9.39
C GLY A 747 -4.20 -27.36 9.93
N LEU A 748 -4.53 -26.97 11.15
CA LEU A 748 -5.83 -27.21 11.76
C LEU A 748 -6.97 -26.56 10.96
N VAL A 749 -6.81 -25.30 10.56
CA VAL A 749 -7.79 -24.59 9.73
C VAL A 749 -7.97 -25.28 8.38
N ALA A 750 -6.87 -25.68 7.72
CA ALA A 750 -6.93 -26.39 6.45
C ALA A 750 -7.65 -27.75 6.56
N VAL A 751 -7.38 -28.51 7.64
CA VAL A 751 -8.05 -29.78 7.93
C VAL A 751 -9.54 -29.59 8.21
N ILE A 752 -9.91 -28.57 9.00
CA ILE A 752 -11.33 -28.25 9.27
C ILE A 752 -12.05 -27.91 7.97
N LEU A 753 -11.48 -27.05 7.13
CA LEU A 753 -12.08 -26.69 5.85
C LEU A 753 -12.28 -27.91 4.94
N ALA A 754 -11.27 -28.75 4.83
CA ALA A 754 -11.33 -29.96 4.03
C ALA A 754 -12.39 -30.93 4.59
N PHE A 755 -12.43 -31.13 5.91
CA PHE A 755 -13.42 -31.97 6.58
C PHE A 755 -14.85 -31.49 6.30
N VAL A 756 -15.12 -30.20 6.49
CA VAL A 756 -16.43 -29.58 6.21
C VAL A 756 -16.83 -29.76 4.75
N SER A 757 -15.87 -29.61 3.82
CA SER A 757 -16.12 -29.77 2.37
C SER A 757 -16.47 -31.20 1.97
N VAL A 758 -15.96 -32.20 2.69
CA VAL A 758 -16.09 -33.64 2.31
C VAL A 758 -17.16 -34.35 3.10
N ILE A 759 -17.38 -33.98 4.36
CA ILE A 759 -18.23 -34.77 5.30
C ILE A 759 -19.68 -34.95 4.81
N TRP A 760 -20.29 -33.86 4.28
CA TRP A 760 -21.67 -33.94 3.80
C TRP A 760 -21.87 -34.99 2.72
N GLN A 761 -20.96 -35.07 1.73
CA GLN A 761 -21.06 -36.03 0.64
C GLN A 761 -20.74 -37.46 1.11
N SER A 762 -19.78 -37.63 2.01
CA SER A 762 -19.41 -38.87 2.61
C SER A 762 -20.58 -39.48 3.41
N VAL A 763 -21.24 -38.68 4.26
CA VAL A 763 -22.44 -39.08 5.01
C VAL A 763 -23.56 -39.55 4.07
N ARG A 764 -23.85 -38.74 3.02
CA ARG A 764 -24.89 -39.06 2.04
C ARG A 764 -24.62 -40.35 1.30
N THR A 765 -23.36 -40.65 0.99
CA THR A 765 -22.96 -41.88 0.31
C THR A 765 -22.98 -43.07 1.26
N ALA A 766 -22.46 -42.91 2.46
CA ALA A 766 -22.48 -43.95 3.50
C ALA A 766 -23.90 -44.33 3.94
N ARG A 767 -24.88 -43.38 3.93
CA ARG A 767 -26.31 -43.67 4.23
C ARG A 767 -27.09 -44.28 3.07
N ALA A 768 -26.53 -44.38 1.86
CA ALA A 768 -27.27 -44.91 0.71
C ALA A 768 -27.70 -46.36 0.95
N ASN A 769 -28.97 -46.67 0.60
CA ASN A 769 -29.52 -48.03 0.72
C ASN A 769 -28.92 -48.94 -0.36
N PRO A 770 -28.23 -50.05 0.00
CA PRO A 770 -27.59 -50.96 -0.95
C PRO A 770 -28.57 -51.53 -2.00
N ALA A 771 -29.80 -51.89 -1.58
CA ALA A 771 -30.79 -52.47 -2.47
C ALA A 771 -31.22 -51.49 -3.60
N THR A 772 -31.34 -50.18 -3.29
CA THR A 772 -31.70 -49.16 -4.30
C THR A 772 -30.55 -48.80 -5.23
N VAL A 773 -29.30 -48.94 -4.75
CA VAL A 773 -28.09 -48.65 -5.55
C VAL A 773 -27.80 -49.77 -6.54
N LEU A 774 -27.97 -51.05 -6.12
CA LEU A 774 -27.71 -52.20 -6.94
C LEU A 774 -28.84 -52.50 -7.97
N LYS A 775 -30.10 -52.06 -7.70
CA LYS A 775 -31.26 -52.28 -8.56
C LYS A 775 -31.39 -51.24 -9.69
N LYS A 776 -30.63 -50.14 -9.68
CA LYS A 776 -30.72 -49.04 -10.65
C LYS A 776 -29.88 -49.27 -11.92
N GLU A 777 -29.59 -50.49 -12.27
CA GLU A 777 -29.16 -50.93 -13.60
C GLU A 777 -30.33 -51.71 -14.23
#